data_c9ee21be55baab0228592af0b28a0555
#
_entry.id   c9ee21be55baab0228592af0b28a0555
#
_cell.length_a   1.000
_cell.length_b   1.000
_cell.length_c   1.000
_cell.angle_alpha   90.00
_cell.angle_beta   90.00
_cell.angle_gamma   90.00
#
_symmetry.space_group_name_H-M   'P 1'
#
loop_
_entity.id
_entity.type
_entity.pdbx_description
1 polymer ?
#
loop_
_entity_poly.entity_id
_entity_poly.type
_entity_poly.pdbx_seq_one_letter_code
_entity_poly.pdbx_strand_id
1 'polypeptide(L)'
;MKKKRLLSMILAVALLLSGSISGFATDTDTLTEPNTVQDRLEQERSYFSGGQSLNGVVIDSIGTCSYPQSSETGYWQLRPEAEEMVALASSIGMDTIFYPVNPQMGSMYHSSYLKQNPALSKDGGFSLKDPLKSLIKESESSGLSLCAVISPFDLGNVSYNEQYNTRASDYPQLVKQNGNSLFLDPSQEEVWKLIGNLSLELVSNYKINGVVIDFNDCFTKYGASLPALKNIMLSVRDNVRRRSSVVKIGVIFPKEMMELFSQQEILSFLKELATEECVDFIMPQIVGSVSGENAYEQELLVWKNMLQTLPQLALFPYQDASMVLAPRTEQTFYSDPQETLFRQFSTQTNSVYGCVINSMRNILLLPSLYSDMSTPQNSSLWYEDSFLKKTSGLIVGSPADTVTTSQSSYPITGSCDPNQPLYLNGQEYQGAYGEILPSGYFSLSVPLSVGINSFSLEQNGKKRTVTITRTDDASQETTPINCIQPESTYPVNDEIVSSTTPSFLSCVAPSGAQVTARIGTEVYPLTQVNPSIPQGEPAKYTAPLHLEEDHEAEVRILGQVSYSMTYGGKISQQVSDGKLILLGSQQTAAVQLTAPVTPVFKDSSESEILYVLPEGTKDSIDRYTEDHFYLSSGGCIQKDSARILTSTADIYTLSKKVKNVVIQTTNRGEYITFVGASSAPCAVRYDAEERVVTLTLSHITQMNDRLNYLNSDLFEDIQVDKDEDQVHVTLKLKENMPFYGYQVSFHEGNMIVYFRSHLSEDPRGNTPTLQGMNIVIDAGHGGKDFGADSLMGIQGANEEALNLAVAEALYDRLDNLGANVFLTRSDHSAMAGLDCVMVAQYREADLFLSIHHCGNQKSGISISCNQFGEELAQQLSDQLSKQLQCSAQPVVQTSSYPGDVSLAPSLNIDLGNLMNPSDYARASSSVNIYRTAYQLAEIIFDYVDQSNVQYQVALRTPSQTAVPDDQIAQS
;
A
#
# COMPACT_ATOMS: atom_id res chain seq x y z
N MET A 1 0.74 -32.69 -39.78
CA MET A 1 0.74 -31.40 -40.51
C MET A 1 0.60 -30.16 -39.62
N LYS A 2 -0.17 -30.15 -38.54
CA LYS A 2 -0.31 -28.97 -37.66
C LYS A 2 0.97 -28.58 -36.87
N LYS A 3 1.78 -29.57 -36.46
CA LYS A 3 3.08 -29.29 -35.75
C LYS A 3 4.19 -28.71 -36.68
N LYS A 4 4.19 -29.00 -37.95
CA LYS A 4 5.13 -28.41 -38.92
C LYS A 4 4.80 -26.95 -39.28
N ARG A 5 3.51 -26.59 -39.29
CA ARG A 5 3.11 -25.18 -39.52
C ARG A 5 3.37 -24.28 -38.31
N LEU A 6 3.30 -24.83 -37.11
CA LEU A 6 3.62 -24.04 -35.90
C LEU A 6 5.15 -23.80 -35.81
N LEU A 7 5.98 -24.77 -36.16
CA LEU A 7 7.44 -24.63 -36.18
C LEU A 7 7.94 -23.66 -37.27
N SER A 8 7.28 -23.66 -38.45
CA SER A 8 7.63 -22.72 -39.52
C SER A 8 7.14 -21.28 -39.20
N MET A 9 6.08 -21.15 -38.42
CA MET A 9 5.62 -19.82 -37.97
C MET A 9 6.52 -19.24 -36.86
N ILE A 10 7.01 -20.08 -35.94
CA ILE A 10 8.00 -19.69 -34.92
C ILE A 10 9.35 -19.34 -35.57
N LEU A 11 9.76 -20.06 -36.59
CA LEU A 11 11.00 -19.78 -37.34
C LEU A 11 10.86 -18.48 -38.16
N ALA A 12 9.69 -18.20 -38.73
CA ALA A 12 9.43 -16.98 -39.48
C ALA A 12 9.37 -15.76 -38.55
N VAL A 13 8.80 -15.89 -37.34
CA VAL A 13 8.81 -14.83 -36.32
C VAL A 13 10.21 -14.59 -35.77
N ALA A 14 11.01 -15.68 -35.60
CA ALA A 14 12.42 -15.56 -35.18
C ALA A 14 13.28 -14.90 -36.26
N LEU A 15 13.02 -15.15 -37.53
CA LEU A 15 13.72 -14.50 -38.67
C LEU A 15 13.27 -13.05 -38.89
N LEU A 16 12.00 -12.71 -38.59
CA LEU A 16 11.53 -11.34 -38.60
C LEU A 16 12.09 -10.53 -37.43
N LEU A 17 12.27 -11.16 -36.25
CA LEU A 17 12.92 -10.54 -35.11
C LEU A 17 14.43 -10.37 -35.34
N SER A 18 15.11 -11.33 -35.98
CA SER A 18 16.54 -11.20 -36.32
C SER A 18 16.79 -10.20 -37.46
N GLY A 19 15.84 -10.02 -38.37
CA GLY A 19 15.91 -9.00 -39.45
C GLY A 19 15.66 -7.57 -38.93
N SER A 20 14.86 -7.43 -37.88
CA SER A 20 14.63 -6.10 -37.27
C SER A 20 15.75 -5.68 -36.29
N ILE A 21 16.50 -6.62 -35.73
CA ILE A 21 17.64 -6.27 -34.86
C ILE A 21 18.78 -5.61 -35.66
N SER A 22 18.97 -5.97 -36.93
CA SER A 22 19.95 -5.28 -37.80
C SER A 22 19.45 -3.91 -38.32
N GLY A 23 18.15 -3.61 -38.21
CA GLY A 23 17.58 -2.30 -38.55
C GLY A 23 17.55 -1.30 -37.39
N PHE A 24 17.60 -1.77 -36.13
CA PHE A 24 17.66 -0.92 -34.95
C PHE A 24 19.09 -0.54 -34.55
N ALA A 25 20.10 -1.14 -35.17
CA ALA A 25 21.50 -0.77 -34.97
C ALA A 25 21.91 0.47 -35.80
N THR A 26 20.96 1.12 -36.51
CA THR A 26 21.27 2.29 -37.36
C THR A 26 20.54 3.57 -36.93
N ASP A 27 19.74 3.58 -35.86
CA ASP A 27 19.53 4.78 -35.08
C ASP A 27 20.68 4.87 -34.03
N THR A 28 21.87 4.83 -34.51
CA THR A 28 22.97 5.57 -33.93
C THR A 28 22.65 7.04 -34.19
N ASP A 29 21.89 7.69 -33.32
CA ASP A 29 22.41 8.90 -32.78
C ASP A 29 23.77 8.49 -32.20
N THR A 30 24.76 8.34 -33.07
CA THR A 30 26.16 8.36 -32.71
C THR A 30 26.27 9.60 -31.84
N LEU A 31 26.61 9.38 -30.56
CA LEU A 31 27.28 10.42 -29.81
C LEU A 31 28.42 10.82 -30.70
N THR A 32 28.17 11.79 -31.55
CA THR A 32 29.23 12.43 -32.29
C THR A 32 30.12 12.96 -31.19
N GLU A 33 31.34 12.45 -31.09
CA GLU A 33 32.39 13.20 -30.39
C GLU A 33 32.17 14.65 -30.78
N PRO A 34 32.23 15.59 -29.84
CA PRO A 34 32.08 17.00 -30.18
C PRO A 34 32.94 17.25 -31.39
N ASN A 35 32.29 17.47 -32.55
CA ASN A 35 32.94 17.45 -33.83
C ASN A 35 33.84 18.67 -34.02
N THR A 36 33.79 19.62 -33.10
CA THR A 36 34.58 20.83 -33.10
C THR A 36 35.26 21.05 -31.74
N VAL A 37 36.40 21.77 -31.77
CA VAL A 37 37.04 22.23 -30.53
C VAL A 37 36.10 23.10 -29.69
N GLN A 38 35.16 23.79 -30.33
CA GLN A 38 34.18 24.65 -29.70
C GLN A 38 33.19 23.82 -28.87
N ASP A 39 32.68 22.70 -29.42
CA ASP A 39 31.74 21.80 -28.71
C ASP A 39 32.40 21.17 -27.49
N ARG A 40 33.70 20.86 -27.58
CA ARG A 40 34.48 20.34 -26.46
C ARG A 40 34.69 21.40 -25.38
N LEU A 41 35.02 22.61 -25.75
CA LEU A 41 35.20 23.73 -24.83
C LEU A 41 33.88 24.14 -24.15
N GLU A 42 32.72 24.08 -24.84
CA GLU A 42 31.43 24.35 -24.26
C GLU A 42 31.03 23.25 -23.28
N GLN A 43 31.30 21.98 -23.57
CA GLN A 43 31.09 20.86 -22.68
C GLN A 43 31.99 20.91 -21.43
N GLU A 44 33.27 21.28 -21.58
CA GLU A 44 34.18 21.53 -20.45
C GLU A 44 33.72 22.73 -19.59
N ARG A 45 33.24 23.79 -20.21
CA ARG A 45 32.74 24.99 -19.54
C ARG A 45 31.48 24.71 -18.72
N SER A 46 30.57 23.86 -19.18
CA SER A 46 29.37 23.50 -18.45
C SER A 46 29.66 22.70 -17.18
N TYR A 47 30.85 22.11 -17.09
CA TYR A 47 31.19 21.20 -16.00
C TYR A 47 32.06 21.81 -14.90
N PHE A 48 33.07 22.57 -15.25
CA PHE A 48 34.10 23.06 -14.32
C PHE A 48 34.73 24.43 -14.76
N SER A 49 33.98 25.27 -15.43
CA SER A 49 34.52 26.53 -15.91
C SER A 49 34.77 27.52 -14.77
N GLY A 50 36.05 27.72 -14.46
CA GLY A 50 36.51 28.95 -13.80
C GLY A 50 35.84 29.36 -12.49
N GLY A 51 35.63 28.44 -11.55
CA GLY A 51 35.08 28.75 -10.26
C GLY A 51 33.53 28.62 -10.16
N GLN A 52 32.89 28.00 -11.13
CA GLN A 52 31.46 27.67 -11.01
C GLN A 52 31.24 26.46 -10.09
N SER A 53 30.20 26.56 -9.25
CA SER A 53 29.80 25.51 -8.34
C SER A 53 29.14 24.35 -9.09
N LEU A 54 29.35 23.10 -8.61
CA LEU A 54 28.56 21.93 -8.96
C LEU A 54 27.60 21.64 -7.83
N ASN A 55 26.29 21.77 -8.08
CA ASN A 55 25.24 21.38 -7.16
C ASN A 55 24.56 20.13 -7.72
N GLY A 56 24.91 19.00 -7.15
CA GLY A 56 24.48 17.71 -7.65
C GLY A 56 23.43 17.03 -6.75
N VAL A 57 22.58 16.22 -7.38
CA VAL A 57 21.65 15.34 -6.66
C VAL A 57 21.67 13.94 -7.27
N VAL A 58 21.67 12.93 -6.42
CA VAL A 58 21.50 11.54 -6.86
C VAL A 58 20.00 11.26 -7.07
N ILE A 59 19.66 10.74 -8.25
CA ILE A 59 18.33 10.19 -8.53
C ILE A 59 18.43 8.68 -8.39
N ASP A 60 17.76 8.10 -7.39
CA ASP A 60 17.80 6.66 -7.16
C ASP A 60 17.24 5.89 -8.36
N SER A 61 17.80 4.73 -8.62
CA SER A 61 17.41 3.86 -9.74
C SER A 61 16.53 2.67 -9.34
N ILE A 62 16.32 2.46 -8.03
CA ILE A 62 15.46 1.42 -7.47
C ILE A 62 14.78 1.96 -6.21
N GLY A 63 13.51 1.58 -6.01
CA GLY A 63 12.74 1.93 -4.84
C GLY A 63 11.82 3.13 -5.04
N THR A 64 11.24 3.58 -3.96
CA THR A 64 10.24 4.65 -3.92
C THR A 64 10.83 6.01 -4.30
N CYS A 65 10.10 6.84 -5.03
CA CYS A 65 10.58 8.12 -5.57
C CYS A 65 11.88 7.98 -6.38
N SER A 66 12.08 6.82 -7.02
CA SER A 66 13.22 6.56 -7.92
C SER A 66 12.84 6.78 -9.38
N TYR A 67 13.80 6.59 -10.27
CA TYR A 67 13.55 6.61 -11.70
C TYR A 67 14.14 5.36 -12.37
N PRO A 68 13.34 4.52 -13.08
CA PRO A 68 11.87 4.60 -13.19
C PRO A 68 11.16 4.39 -11.84
N GLN A 69 9.93 4.89 -11.74
CA GLN A 69 9.18 4.86 -10.49
C GLN A 69 8.71 3.45 -10.11
N SER A 70 8.52 2.56 -11.09
CA SER A 70 8.19 1.17 -10.85
C SER A 70 8.64 0.25 -11.98
N SER A 71 8.68 -1.06 -11.73
CA SER A 71 8.92 -2.08 -12.77
C SER A 71 7.81 -2.10 -13.84
N GLU A 72 6.63 -1.60 -13.52
CA GLU A 72 5.46 -1.52 -14.42
C GLU A 72 5.47 -0.28 -15.30
N THR A 73 6.29 0.74 -14.97
CA THR A 73 6.46 1.93 -15.83
C THR A 73 6.64 1.49 -17.29
N GLY A 74 5.69 1.86 -18.14
CA GLY A 74 5.71 1.50 -19.56
C GLY A 74 6.84 2.21 -20.33
N TYR A 75 7.25 1.65 -21.46
CA TYR A 75 8.29 2.28 -22.31
C TYR A 75 7.99 3.77 -22.63
N TRP A 76 6.72 4.10 -22.91
CA TRP A 76 6.28 5.46 -23.24
C TRP A 76 6.18 6.39 -22.03
N GLN A 77 6.15 5.83 -20.80
CA GLN A 77 6.07 6.59 -19.56
C GLN A 77 7.45 7.00 -19.02
N LEU A 78 8.53 6.33 -19.46
CA LEU A 78 9.90 6.68 -19.04
C LEU A 78 10.23 8.15 -19.26
N ARG A 79 9.85 8.71 -20.41
CA ARG A 79 10.16 10.08 -20.73
C ARG A 79 9.42 11.11 -19.84
N PRO A 80 8.09 11.04 -19.66
CA PRO A 80 7.39 11.90 -18.71
C PRO A 80 7.93 11.83 -17.28
N GLU A 81 8.28 10.62 -16.80
CA GLU A 81 8.89 10.45 -15.48
C GLU A 81 10.29 11.09 -15.40
N ALA A 82 11.11 10.96 -16.44
CA ALA A 82 12.41 11.62 -16.50
C ALA A 82 12.26 13.16 -16.50
N GLU A 83 11.32 13.68 -17.27
CA GLU A 83 10.99 15.12 -17.32
C GLU A 83 10.59 15.64 -15.94
N GLU A 84 9.75 14.91 -15.22
CA GLU A 84 9.34 15.25 -13.85
C GLU A 84 10.55 15.30 -12.90
N MET A 85 11.38 14.25 -12.87
CA MET A 85 12.55 14.17 -11.98
C MET A 85 13.59 15.26 -12.28
N VAL A 86 13.82 15.57 -13.55
CA VAL A 86 14.73 16.64 -13.98
C VAL A 86 14.19 18.02 -13.58
N ALA A 87 12.89 18.26 -13.76
CA ALA A 87 12.24 19.51 -13.34
C ALA A 87 12.35 19.71 -11.82
N LEU A 88 12.12 18.64 -11.04
CA LEU A 88 12.27 18.67 -9.57
C LEU A 88 13.73 19.01 -9.17
N ALA A 89 14.72 18.37 -9.78
CA ALA A 89 16.13 18.66 -9.49
C ALA A 89 16.49 20.12 -9.85
N SER A 90 16.05 20.59 -10.99
CA SER A 90 16.28 21.98 -11.42
C SER A 90 15.63 23.00 -10.48
N SER A 91 14.43 22.72 -9.97
CA SER A 91 13.67 23.63 -9.10
C SER A 91 14.31 23.86 -7.73
N ILE A 92 15.11 22.92 -7.23
CA ILE A 92 15.92 23.08 -6.00
C ILE A 92 17.35 23.60 -6.29
N GLY A 93 17.60 24.11 -7.49
CA GLY A 93 18.88 24.71 -7.83
C GLY A 93 20.00 23.72 -8.13
N MET A 94 19.67 22.46 -8.44
CA MET A 94 20.68 21.49 -8.92
C MET A 94 21.00 21.73 -10.38
N ASP A 95 22.29 21.60 -10.72
CA ASP A 95 22.80 21.72 -12.06
C ASP A 95 23.31 20.38 -12.63
N THR A 96 23.46 19.37 -11.76
CA THR A 96 24.02 18.08 -12.14
C THR A 96 23.21 16.92 -11.50
N ILE A 97 22.87 15.94 -12.31
CA ILE A 97 22.22 14.69 -11.89
C ILE A 97 23.26 13.58 -11.85
N PHE A 98 23.25 12.82 -10.75
CA PHE A 98 24.03 11.59 -10.57
C PHE A 98 23.07 10.41 -10.60
N TYR A 99 23.26 9.50 -11.58
CA TYR A 99 22.34 8.38 -11.78
C TYR A 99 23.03 7.03 -11.62
N PRO A 100 22.67 6.19 -10.61
CA PRO A 100 23.18 4.83 -10.47
C PRO A 100 22.74 3.94 -11.64
N VAL A 101 23.71 3.49 -12.47
CA VAL A 101 23.44 2.78 -13.71
C VAL A 101 23.47 1.25 -13.59
N ASN A 102 23.99 0.72 -12.48
CA ASN A 102 24.12 -0.75 -12.28
C ASN A 102 23.83 -1.20 -10.84
N PRO A 103 22.72 -0.79 -10.24
CA PRO A 103 22.38 -1.22 -8.88
C PRO A 103 22.31 -2.76 -8.82
N GLN A 104 22.97 -3.34 -7.81
CA GLN A 104 23.11 -4.79 -7.63
C GLN A 104 23.62 -5.52 -8.90
N MET A 105 24.50 -4.86 -9.66
CA MET A 105 25.02 -5.31 -10.95
C MET A 105 23.94 -5.63 -12.02
N GLY A 106 22.74 -5.11 -11.85
CA GLY A 106 21.70 -5.08 -12.88
C GLY A 106 21.70 -3.77 -13.64
N SER A 107 21.79 -3.81 -14.98
CA SER A 107 21.90 -2.62 -15.81
C SER A 107 20.60 -1.83 -15.93
N MET A 108 20.65 -0.52 -15.73
CA MET A 108 19.56 0.44 -15.98
C MET A 108 19.64 1.06 -17.39
N TYR A 109 20.41 0.47 -18.27
CA TYR A 109 20.61 0.86 -19.68
C TYR A 109 20.86 -0.40 -20.53
N HIS A 110 20.95 -0.27 -21.84
CA HIS A 110 21.26 -1.42 -22.72
C HIS A 110 22.75 -1.72 -22.67
N SER A 111 23.15 -2.68 -21.83
CA SER A 111 24.53 -3.10 -21.64
C SER A 111 24.85 -4.41 -22.35
N SER A 112 26.06 -4.50 -22.92
CA SER A 112 26.64 -5.72 -23.48
C SER A 112 27.32 -6.58 -22.42
N TYR A 113 27.61 -6.02 -21.26
CA TYR A 113 28.34 -6.67 -20.15
C TYR A 113 27.43 -7.12 -19.00
N LEU A 114 26.32 -6.41 -18.77
CA LEU A 114 25.42 -6.68 -17.66
C LEU A 114 24.05 -7.16 -18.16
N LYS A 115 23.42 -8.05 -17.41
CA LYS A 115 22.00 -8.32 -17.56
C LYS A 115 21.20 -7.09 -17.14
N GLN A 116 20.08 -6.86 -17.79
CA GLN A 116 19.18 -5.79 -17.43
C GLN A 116 18.65 -5.97 -16.01
N ASN A 117 18.48 -4.87 -15.26
CA ASN A 117 17.97 -4.93 -13.89
C ASN A 117 16.53 -5.48 -13.86
N PRO A 118 16.21 -6.41 -12.98
CA PRO A 118 14.85 -6.96 -12.84
C PRO A 118 13.79 -5.89 -12.57
N ALA A 119 14.14 -4.78 -11.92
CA ALA A 119 13.24 -3.64 -11.70
C ALA A 119 12.75 -2.96 -12.99
N LEU A 120 13.29 -3.30 -14.16
CA LEU A 120 12.81 -2.80 -15.45
C LEU A 120 11.75 -3.69 -16.09
N SER A 121 11.45 -4.87 -15.53
CA SER A 121 10.54 -5.85 -16.11
C SER A 121 9.85 -6.66 -15.01
N LYS A 122 8.54 -6.69 -15.00
CA LYS A 122 7.73 -7.44 -14.02
C LYS A 122 8.13 -8.93 -13.89
N ASP A 123 8.58 -9.54 -14.98
CA ASP A 123 8.91 -10.98 -15.03
C ASP A 123 10.44 -11.26 -15.05
N GLY A 124 11.27 -10.23 -14.81
CA GLY A 124 12.74 -10.35 -14.92
C GLY A 124 13.25 -10.68 -16.33
N GLY A 125 12.38 -10.54 -17.35
CA GLY A 125 12.71 -10.75 -18.75
C GLY A 125 13.37 -9.53 -19.41
N PHE A 126 13.72 -9.67 -20.69
CA PHE A 126 14.26 -8.56 -21.47
C PHE A 126 13.21 -7.45 -21.63
N SER A 127 13.63 -6.18 -21.40
CA SER A 127 12.81 -5.00 -21.59
C SER A 127 13.47 -4.06 -22.61
N LEU A 128 12.65 -3.39 -23.42
CA LEU A 128 13.12 -2.33 -24.34
C LEU A 128 13.38 -1.00 -23.62
N LYS A 129 13.13 -0.93 -22.31
CA LYS A 129 13.31 0.28 -21.51
C LYS A 129 14.80 0.63 -21.39
N ASP A 130 15.12 1.89 -21.60
CA ASP A 130 16.45 2.47 -21.39
C ASP A 130 16.29 3.78 -20.59
N PRO A 131 16.22 3.67 -19.25
CA PRO A 131 16.05 4.82 -18.38
C PRO A 131 17.17 5.86 -18.53
N LEU A 132 18.43 5.41 -18.64
CA LEU A 132 19.56 6.32 -18.79
C LEU A 132 19.42 7.21 -20.02
N LYS A 133 19.02 6.63 -21.16
CA LYS A 133 18.82 7.37 -22.41
C LYS A 133 17.75 8.46 -22.27
N SER A 134 16.64 8.13 -21.61
CA SER A 134 15.55 9.08 -21.40
C SER A 134 15.97 10.20 -20.45
N LEU A 135 16.67 9.88 -19.37
CA LEU A 135 17.13 10.86 -18.39
C LEU A 135 18.17 11.83 -18.99
N ILE A 136 19.11 11.33 -19.80
CA ILE A 136 20.07 12.18 -20.53
C ILE A 136 19.34 13.20 -21.40
N LYS A 137 18.35 12.76 -22.17
CA LYS A 137 17.62 13.62 -23.08
C LYS A 137 16.89 14.76 -22.37
N GLU A 138 16.24 14.47 -21.27
CA GLU A 138 15.49 15.48 -20.51
C GLU A 138 16.45 16.40 -19.71
N SER A 139 17.57 15.87 -19.20
CA SER A 139 18.63 16.69 -18.58
C SER A 139 19.21 17.70 -19.54
N GLU A 140 19.58 17.28 -20.77
CA GLU A 140 20.10 18.18 -21.82
C GLU A 140 19.09 19.27 -22.19
N SER A 141 17.81 18.91 -22.35
CA SER A 141 16.75 19.88 -22.68
C SER A 141 16.54 20.94 -21.59
N SER A 142 16.90 20.61 -20.34
CA SER A 142 16.77 21.48 -19.17
C SER A 142 18.10 22.16 -18.78
N GLY A 143 19.17 21.92 -19.53
CA GLY A 143 20.49 22.49 -19.26
C GLY A 143 21.25 21.87 -18.08
N LEU A 144 20.85 20.69 -17.62
CA LEU A 144 21.52 19.97 -16.54
C LEU A 144 22.55 18.98 -17.08
N SER A 145 23.65 18.83 -16.35
CA SER A 145 24.65 17.79 -16.60
C SER A 145 24.20 16.46 -16.01
N LEU A 146 24.65 15.34 -16.60
CA LEU A 146 24.37 14.00 -16.09
C LEU A 146 25.65 13.18 -15.94
N CYS A 147 25.86 12.62 -14.75
CA CYS A 147 26.92 11.68 -14.41
C CYS A 147 26.35 10.27 -14.17
N ALA A 148 26.91 9.28 -14.85
CA ALA A 148 26.60 7.89 -14.62
C ALA A 148 27.39 7.36 -13.41
N VAL A 149 26.72 6.81 -12.40
CA VAL A 149 27.32 6.26 -11.18
C VAL A 149 27.40 4.74 -11.27
N ILE A 150 28.60 4.18 -11.14
CA ILE A 150 28.86 2.74 -11.16
C ILE A 150 29.18 2.27 -9.74
N SER A 151 28.39 1.32 -9.23
CA SER A 151 28.68 0.57 -8.00
C SER A 151 29.47 -0.67 -8.35
N PRO A 152 30.78 -0.77 -7.96
CA PRO A 152 31.67 -1.77 -8.53
C PRO A 152 31.52 -3.19 -7.97
N PHE A 153 30.89 -3.39 -6.79
CA PHE A 153 30.98 -4.65 -6.07
C PHE A 153 29.64 -5.30 -5.76
N ASP A 154 28.59 -4.53 -5.48
CA ASP A 154 27.33 -5.06 -4.94
C ASP A 154 26.58 -5.96 -5.93
N LEU A 155 26.27 -7.17 -5.52
CA LEU A 155 25.44 -8.16 -6.24
C LEU A 155 24.07 -8.38 -5.56
N GLY A 156 23.77 -7.65 -4.51
CA GLY A 156 22.58 -7.85 -3.69
C GLY A 156 22.72 -9.00 -2.68
N ASN A 157 21.61 -9.55 -2.26
CA ASN A 157 21.59 -10.66 -1.31
C ASN A 157 21.45 -12.03 -2.01
N VAL A 158 21.62 -13.11 -1.24
CA VAL A 158 21.52 -14.49 -1.77
C VAL A 158 20.13 -14.74 -2.39
N SER A 159 19.06 -14.34 -1.71
CA SER A 159 17.68 -14.53 -2.20
C SER A 159 17.41 -13.77 -3.49
N TYR A 160 17.90 -12.55 -3.61
CA TYR A 160 17.80 -11.75 -4.85
C TYR A 160 18.51 -12.46 -6.02
N ASN A 161 19.73 -12.98 -5.80
CA ASN A 161 20.47 -13.69 -6.84
C ASN A 161 19.82 -15.03 -7.23
N GLU A 162 19.22 -15.75 -6.28
CA GLU A 162 18.46 -16.99 -6.56
C GLU A 162 17.19 -16.68 -7.37
N GLN A 163 16.47 -15.63 -7.03
CA GLN A 163 15.23 -15.25 -7.69
C GLN A 163 15.46 -14.77 -9.13
N TYR A 164 16.46 -13.91 -9.35
CA TYR A 164 16.65 -13.23 -10.65
C TYR A 164 17.77 -13.80 -11.51
N ASN A 165 18.44 -14.89 -11.06
CA ASN A 165 19.54 -15.52 -11.77
C ASN A 165 20.58 -14.50 -12.26
N THR A 166 21.05 -13.68 -11.34
CA THR A 166 22.00 -12.60 -11.60
C THR A 166 23.39 -13.14 -11.94
N ARG A 167 24.35 -12.26 -12.29
CA ARG A 167 25.69 -12.65 -12.71
C ARG A 167 26.53 -13.40 -11.68
N ALA A 168 26.11 -13.52 -10.44
CA ALA A 168 26.79 -14.36 -9.46
C ALA A 168 26.98 -15.81 -9.95
N SER A 169 26.01 -16.34 -10.70
CA SER A 169 26.10 -17.66 -11.31
C SER A 169 27.01 -17.73 -12.54
N ASP A 170 27.21 -16.60 -13.24
CA ASP A 170 28.05 -16.56 -14.46
C ASP A 170 29.54 -16.52 -14.14
N TYR A 171 29.93 -15.95 -13.00
CA TYR A 171 31.32 -15.76 -12.56
C TYR A 171 31.54 -16.18 -11.11
N PRO A 172 31.29 -17.45 -10.75
CA PRO A 172 31.32 -17.90 -9.35
C PRO A 172 32.70 -17.73 -8.69
N GLN A 173 33.78 -17.72 -9.51
CA GLN A 173 35.15 -17.50 -9.03
C GLN A 173 35.43 -16.03 -8.61
N LEU A 174 34.62 -15.07 -9.06
CA LEU A 174 34.75 -13.65 -8.74
C LEU A 174 33.84 -13.23 -7.59
N VAL A 175 32.94 -14.11 -7.16
CA VAL A 175 31.91 -13.80 -6.15
C VAL A 175 32.37 -14.20 -4.77
N LYS A 176 32.25 -13.29 -3.82
CA LYS A 176 32.37 -13.53 -2.37
C LYS A 176 31.05 -13.31 -1.68
N GLN A 177 30.95 -13.87 -0.49
CA GLN A 177 29.78 -13.74 0.37
C GLN A 177 30.19 -13.26 1.76
N ASN A 178 29.47 -12.27 2.27
CA ASN A 178 29.57 -11.80 3.67
C ASN A 178 28.17 -11.78 4.28
N GLY A 179 27.88 -12.69 5.21
CA GLY A 179 26.53 -12.92 5.71
C GLY A 179 25.56 -13.28 4.58
N ASN A 180 24.51 -12.48 4.40
CA ASN A 180 23.52 -12.67 3.32
C ASN A 180 23.87 -11.88 2.03
N SER A 181 24.89 -11.02 2.07
CA SER A 181 25.29 -10.19 0.92
C SER A 181 26.27 -10.92 0.01
N LEU A 182 26.05 -10.83 -1.30
CA LEU A 182 26.96 -11.29 -2.35
C LEU A 182 27.64 -10.09 -3.00
N PHE A 183 28.93 -10.23 -3.36
CA PHE A 183 29.68 -9.15 -3.98
C PHE A 183 30.84 -9.68 -4.84
N LEU A 184 31.28 -8.84 -5.78
CA LEU A 184 32.47 -9.12 -6.58
C LEU A 184 33.74 -8.86 -5.74
N ASP A 185 34.70 -9.79 -5.81
CA ASP A 185 35.95 -9.71 -5.07
C ASP A 185 36.82 -8.53 -5.56
N PRO A 186 37.02 -7.47 -4.72
CA PRO A 186 37.79 -6.28 -5.12
C PRO A 186 39.25 -6.58 -5.48
N SER A 187 39.79 -7.74 -5.08
CA SER A 187 41.19 -8.11 -5.33
C SER A 187 41.44 -8.70 -6.72
N GLN A 188 40.37 -8.99 -7.48
CA GLN A 188 40.49 -9.67 -8.78
C GLN A 188 40.64 -8.70 -9.94
N GLU A 189 41.65 -8.92 -10.80
CA GLU A 189 41.91 -8.10 -11.98
C GLU A 189 40.71 -8.10 -12.97
N GLU A 190 40.00 -9.23 -13.06
CA GLU A 190 38.82 -9.35 -13.90
C GLU A 190 37.68 -8.40 -13.46
N VAL A 191 37.57 -8.12 -12.16
CA VAL A 191 36.62 -7.13 -11.63
C VAL A 191 37.04 -5.73 -12.05
N TRP A 192 38.32 -5.39 -11.95
CA TRP A 192 38.81 -4.07 -12.39
C TRP A 192 38.57 -3.85 -13.89
N LYS A 193 38.84 -4.89 -14.73
CA LYS A 193 38.55 -4.86 -16.16
C LYS A 193 37.07 -4.71 -16.47
N LEU A 194 36.20 -5.40 -15.72
CA LEU A 194 34.74 -5.27 -15.89
C LEU A 194 34.30 -3.83 -15.67
N ILE A 195 34.71 -3.19 -14.56
CA ILE A 195 34.36 -1.80 -14.28
C ILE A 195 34.89 -0.84 -15.34
N GLY A 196 36.12 -1.04 -15.79
CA GLY A 196 36.68 -0.26 -16.92
C GLY A 196 35.90 -0.42 -18.22
N ASN A 197 35.47 -1.66 -18.53
CA ASN A 197 34.65 -1.92 -19.73
C ASN A 197 33.25 -1.32 -19.65
N LEU A 198 32.59 -1.33 -18.47
CA LEU A 198 31.34 -0.64 -18.25
C LEU A 198 31.48 0.88 -18.47
N SER A 199 32.59 1.45 -17.98
CA SER A 199 32.90 2.85 -18.18
C SER A 199 33.11 3.19 -19.66
N LEU A 200 33.82 2.34 -20.41
CA LEU A 200 33.98 2.48 -21.86
C LEU A 200 32.66 2.39 -22.61
N GLU A 201 31.81 1.43 -22.24
CA GLU A 201 30.47 1.23 -22.83
C GLU A 201 29.62 2.47 -22.67
N LEU A 202 29.56 3.03 -21.44
CA LEU A 202 28.80 4.24 -21.13
C LEU A 202 29.27 5.45 -21.95
N VAL A 203 30.56 5.74 -21.97
CA VAL A 203 31.09 6.88 -22.74
C VAL A 203 31.05 6.68 -24.25
N SER A 204 30.91 5.44 -24.72
CA SER A 204 30.82 5.14 -26.17
C SER A 204 29.38 5.25 -26.68
N ASN A 205 28.40 4.89 -25.83
CA ASN A 205 26.99 4.70 -26.24
C ASN A 205 26.05 5.82 -25.72
N TYR A 206 26.53 6.61 -24.74
CA TYR A 206 25.67 7.59 -24.05
C TYR A 206 26.37 8.94 -23.93
N LYS A 207 25.60 10.02 -24.11
CA LYS A 207 26.08 11.39 -23.98
C LYS A 207 26.02 11.84 -22.53
N ILE A 208 26.96 11.34 -21.73
CA ILE A 208 27.10 11.68 -20.31
C ILE A 208 28.23 12.68 -20.09
N ASN A 209 28.11 13.49 -19.03
CA ASN A 209 29.13 14.49 -18.67
C ASN A 209 30.22 13.90 -17.76
N GLY A 210 29.90 12.82 -17.02
CA GLY A 210 30.85 12.16 -16.14
C GLY A 210 30.54 10.69 -15.87
N VAL A 211 31.59 9.95 -15.51
CA VAL A 211 31.53 8.61 -14.95
C VAL A 211 32.04 8.69 -13.53
N VAL A 212 31.25 8.17 -12.58
CA VAL A 212 31.58 8.22 -11.16
C VAL A 212 31.60 6.79 -10.61
N ILE A 213 32.64 6.47 -9.85
CA ILE A 213 32.75 5.17 -9.19
C ILE A 213 32.35 5.35 -7.72
N ASP A 214 31.35 4.60 -7.30
CA ASP A 214 30.82 4.63 -5.93
C ASP A 214 31.49 3.57 -5.06
N PHE A 215 32.38 4.00 -4.17
CA PHE A 215 33.09 3.13 -3.24
C PHE A 215 32.43 3.06 -1.86
N ASN A 216 31.18 3.44 -1.72
CA ASN A 216 30.47 3.25 -0.44
C ASN A 216 30.56 1.80 0.05
N ASP A 217 30.71 1.61 1.36
CA ASP A 217 30.86 0.31 2.05
C ASP A 217 32.05 -0.57 1.58
N CYS A 218 32.94 -0.06 0.72
CA CYS A 218 33.95 -0.89 0.05
C CYS A 218 34.94 -1.56 1.02
N PHE A 219 35.30 -0.91 2.12
CA PHE A 219 36.25 -1.43 3.09
C PHE A 219 35.61 -2.39 4.07
N THR A 220 34.53 -1.99 4.72
CA THR A 220 33.87 -2.72 5.80
C THR A 220 33.02 -3.89 5.30
N LYS A 221 32.28 -3.68 4.23
CA LYS A 221 31.35 -4.68 3.67
C LYS A 221 32.04 -5.61 2.68
N TYR A 222 32.87 -5.08 1.79
CA TYR A 222 33.45 -5.83 0.68
C TYR A 222 34.95 -6.15 0.85
N GLY A 223 35.62 -5.63 1.88
CA GLY A 223 37.01 -5.92 2.21
C GLY A 223 38.01 -5.41 1.16
N ALA A 224 37.69 -4.31 0.49
CA ALA A 224 38.59 -3.70 -0.49
C ALA A 224 39.82 -3.08 0.20
N SER A 225 40.87 -2.82 -0.60
CA SER A 225 42.09 -2.14 -0.17
C SER A 225 42.38 -0.92 -1.04
N LEU A 226 43.10 0.08 -0.56
CA LEU A 226 43.49 1.24 -1.37
C LEU A 226 44.19 0.89 -2.71
N PRO A 227 45.10 -0.12 -2.77
CA PRO A 227 45.63 -0.60 -4.03
C PRO A 227 44.59 -1.18 -5.00
N ALA A 228 43.57 -1.90 -4.47
CA ALA A 228 42.50 -2.42 -5.32
C ALA A 228 41.66 -1.26 -5.91
N LEU A 229 41.30 -0.26 -5.10
CA LEU A 229 40.58 0.92 -5.58
C LEU A 229 41.41 1.68 -6.65
N LYS A 230 42.71 1.84 -6.43
CA LYS A 230 43.63 2.44 -7.43
C LYS A 230 43.60 1.68 -8.75
N ASN A 231 43.69 0.35 -8.74
CA ASN A 231 43.68 -0.46 -9.96
C ASN A 231 42.33 -0.36 -10.70
N ILE A 232 41.21 -0.26 -10.01
CA ILE A 232 39.89 0.03 -10.61
C ILE A 232 39.96 1.41 -11.32
N MET A 233 40.42 2.44 -10.61
CA MET A 233 40.46 3.80 -11.18
C MET A 233 41.43 3.91 -12.38
N LEU A 234 42.55 3.18 -12.38
CA LEU A 234 43.43 3.08 -13.54
C LEU A 234 42.70 2.43 -14.73
N SER A 235 41.98 1.34 -14.51
CA SER A 235 41.18 0.68 -15.56
C SER A 235 40.09 1.60 -16.10
N VAL A 236 39.40 2.34 -15.25
CA VAL A 236 38.40 3.34 -15.64
C VAL A 236 39.02 4.44 -16.49
N ARG A 237 40.11 5.06 -15.99
CA ARG A 237 40.83 6.11 -16.72
C ARG A 237 41.24 5.64 -18.11
N ASP A 238 41.91 4.50 -18.23
CA ASP A 238 42.43 3.98 -19.50
C ASP A 238 41.31 3.79 -20.52
N ASN A 239 40.16 3.31 -20.06
CA ASN A 239 39.02 3.08 -20.92
C ASN A 239 38.24 4.36 -21.26
N VAL A 240 38.00 5.25 -20.31
CA VAL A 240 37.32 6.54 -20.56
C VAL A 240 38.15 7.42 -21.45
N ARG A 241 39.45 7.60 -21.12
CA ARG A 241 40.36 8.51 -21.90
C ARG A 241 40.65 8.00 -23.30
N ARG A 242 40.55 6.67 -23.54
CA ARG A 242 40.61 6.09 -24.89
C ARG A 242 39.51 6.63 -25.80
N ARG A 243 38.34 6.91 -25.23
CA ARG A 243 37.13 7.29 -25.97
C ARG A 243 36.83 8.79 -25.90
N SER A 244 37.05 9.43 -24.76
CA SER A 244 36.71 10.82 -24.53
C SER A 244 37.75 11.51 -23.63
N SER A 245 38.18 12.72 -24.01
CA SER A 245 39.04 13.58 -23.18
C SER A 245 38.21 14.56 -22.32
N VAL A 246 36.90 14.71 -22.60
CA VAL A 246 36.06 15.74 -21.97
C VAL A 246 35.16 15.15 -20.87
N VAL A 247 34.79 13.87 -20.95
CA VAL A 247 34.00 13.22 -19.89
C VAL A 247 34.81 13.15 -18.60
N LYS A 248 34.26 13.67 -17.52
CA LYS A 248 34.93 13.74 -16.21
C LYS A 248 34.85 12.42 -15.46
N ILE A 249 35.90 12.11 -14.70
CA ILE A 249 35.96 10.92 -13.86
C ILE A 249 35.87 11.35 -12.40
N GLY A 250 34.82 10.88 -11.69
CA GLY A 250 34.64 11.17 -10.29
C GLY A 250 34.72 9.92 -9.43
N VAL A 251 34.85 10.10 -8.12
CA VAL A 251 34.83 9.03 -7.14
C VAL A 251 34.08 9.44 -5.87
N ILE A 252 33.19 8.58 -5.40
CA ILE A 252 32.55 8.70 -4.07
C ILE A 252 33.38 7.89 -3.09
N PHE A 253 33.89 8.56 -2.05
CA PHE A 253 34.60 7.92 -0.95
C PHE A 253 33.71 7.73 0.27
N PRO A 254 33.74 6.52 0.89
CA PRO A 254 32.92 6.24 2.04
C PRO A 254 33.42 6.99 3.30
N LYS A 255 32.49 7.24 4.24
CA LYS A 255 32.79 7.88 5.52
C LYS A 255 33.88 7.14 6.32
N GLU A 256 33.88 5.80 6.27
CA GLU A 256 34.86 4.98 6.99
C GLU A 256 36.30 5.19 6.54
N MET A 257 36.54 5.85 5.41
CA MET A 257 37.91 6.14 4.95
C MET A 257 38.69 6.96 5.97
N MET A 258 38.06 7.97 6.57
CA MET A 258 38.69 8.79 7.62
C MET A 258 38.85 8.07 8.96
N GLU A 259 38.08 7.01 9.20
CA GLU A 259 38.14 6.19 10.40
C GLU A 259 39.23 5.10 10.31
N LEU A 260 39.41 4.52 9.10
CA LEU A 260 40.29 3.37 8.87
C LEU A 260 41.73 3.75 8.48
N PHE A 261 41.93 4.93 7.90
CA PHE A 261 43.22 5.36 7.37
C PHE A 261 43.64 6.71 7.96
N SER A 262 44.94 6.88 8.17
CA SER A 262 45.49 8.18 8.55
C SER A 262 45.39 9.21 7.41
N GLN A 263 45.30 10.48 7.73
CA GLN A 263 45.27 11.55 6.74
C GLN A 263 46.47 11.47 5.79
N GLN A 264 47.65 11.00 6.23
CA GLN A 264 48.81 10.84 5.39
C GLN A 264 48.67 9.70 4.39
N GLU A 265 48.07 8.59 4.74
CA GLU A 265 47.78 7.46 3.86
C GLU A 265 46.75 7.89 2.80
N ILE A 266 45.69 8.59 3.20
CA ILE A 266 44.68 9.14 2.30
C ILE A 266 45.32 10.14 1.33
N LEU A 267 46.14 11.08 1.82
CA LEU A 267 46.82 12.07 0.96
C LEU A 267 47.77 11.40 -0.01
N SER A 268 48.51 10.35 0.40
CA SER A 268 49.39 9.58 -0.48
C SER A 268 48.58 8.92 -1.60
N PHE A 269 47.46 8.29 -1.26
CA PHE A 269 46.57 7.67 -2.19
C PHE A 269 45.95 8.67 -3.20
N LEU A 270 45.48 9.83 -2.72
CA LEU A 270 44.99 10.90 -3.59
C LEU A 270 46.07 11.47 -4.53
N LYS A 271 47.31 11.58 -4.04
CA LYS A 271 48.44 11.98 -4.88
C LYS A 271 48.74 11.00 -6.00
N GLU A 272 48.66 9.73 -5.72
CA GLU A 272 48.81 8.68 -6.73
C GLU A 272 47.71 8.77 -7.81
N LEU A 273 46.42 8.90 -7.39
CA LEU A 273 45.29 9.07 -8.31
C LEU A 273 45.42 10.34 -9.18
N ALA A 274 45.85 11.44 -8.56
CA ALA A 274 46.05 12.72 -9.26
C ALA A 274 47.23 12.69 -10.25
N THR A 275 48.36 12.04 -9.87
CA THR A 275 49.57 11.93 -10.72
C THR A 275 49.30 11.05 -11.94
N GLU A 276 48.49 10.03 -11.79
CA GLU A 276 48.09 9.10 -12.87
C GLU A 276 46.87 9.63 -13.65
N GLU A 277 46.36 10.83 -13.35
CA GLU A 277 45.16 11.44 -13.97
C GLU A 277 43.93 10.53 -13.95
N CYS A 278 43.78 9.74 -12.85
CA CYS A 278 42.72 8.78 -12.71
C CYS A 278 41.39 9.43 -12.36
N VAL A 279 41.38 10.64 -11.80
CA VAL A 279 40.22 11.30 -11.19
C VAL A 279 40.31 12.81 -11.45
N ASP A 280 39.21 13.41 -11.85
CA ASP A 280 39.04 14.85 -12.00
C ASP A 280 38.42 15.50 -10.72
N PHE A 281 37.55 14.78 -10.00
CA PHE A 281 36.91 15.25 -8.77
C PHE A 281 36.65 14.14 -7.79
N ILE A 282 36.60 14.49 -6.51
CA ILE A 282 36.30 13.58 -5.41
C ILE A 282 35.05 14.03 -4.64
N MET A 283 34.30 13.06 -4.19
CA MET A 283 33.09 13.25 -3.42
C MET A 283 33.16 12.42 -2.12
N PRO A 284 33.85 12.89 -1.07
CA PRO A 284 33.89 12.21 0.20
C PRO A 284 32.55 12.35 0.91
N GLN A 285 32.06 11.24 1.47
CA GLN A 285 30.89 11.22 2.33
C GLN A 285 31.26 11.81 3.69
N ILE A 286 30.79 13.02 3.95
CA ILE A 286 31.00 13.71 5.20
C ILE A 286 29.75 13.61 6.05
N VAL A 287 29.86 12.87 7.13
CA VAL A 287 28.77 12.70 8.11
C VAL A 287 29.20 13.40 9.39
N GLY A 288 28.56 14.53 9.68
CA GLY A 288 28.83 15.24 10.92
C GLY A 288 28.69 14.31 12.14
N SER A 289 29.67 14.27 13.01
CA SER A 289 29.61 13.43 14.22
C SER A 289 28.76 14.07 15.32
N VAL A 290 28.27 13.24 16.22
CA VAL A 290 27.42 13.55 17.37
C VAL A 290 28.01 14.51 18.38
N SER A 291 29.32 14.64 18.43
CA SER A 291 30.05 15.11 19.60
C SER A 291 30.44 16.59 19.52
N GLY A 292 29.93 17.40 18.62
CA GLY A 292 30.28 18.82 18.59
C GLY A 292 29.50 19.64 17.57
N GLU A 293 29.19 20.87 17.94
CA GLU A 293 28.45 21.85 17.12
C GLU A 293 29.04 22.14 15.73
N ASN A 294 30.26 21.69 15.39
CA ASN A 294 30.97 21.99 14.16
C ASN A 294 31.72 20.76 13.59
N ALA A 295 31.29 19.55 13.87
CA ALA A 295 32.02 18.36 13.42
C ALA A 295 32.06 18.22 11.88
N TYR A 296 31.01 18.63 11.19
CA TYR A 296 30.94 18.65 9.73
C TYR A 296 31.96 19.61 9.13
N GLU A 297 32.02 20.86 9.64
CA GLU A 297 32.95 21.89 9.18
C GLU A 297 34.39 21.50 9.43
N GLN A 298 34.68 20.82 10.54
CA GLN A 298 36.01 20.33 10.86
C GLN A 298 36.46 19.24 9.90
N GLU A 299 35.61 18.26 9.61
CA GLU A 299 35.92 17.21 8.62
C GLU A 299 36.10 17.79 7.21
N LEU A 300 35.21 18.69 6.81
CA LEU A 300 35.34 19.40 5.54
C LEU A 300 36.65 20.16 5.44
N LEU A 301 37.10 20.80 6.52
CA LEU A 301 38.36 21.51 6.58
C LEU A 301 39.56 20.55 6.43
N VAL A 302 39.50 19.34 7.01
CA VAL A 302 40.55 18.34 6.80
C VAL A 302 40.68 17.95 5.34
N TRP A 303 39.57 17.67 4.65
CA TRP A 303 39.57 17.36 3.21
C TRP A 303 40.11 18.53 2.38
N LYS A 304 39.67 19.76 2.67
CA LYS A 304 40.17 20.96 2.00
C LYS A 304 41.70 21.13 2.16
N ASN A 305 42.20 20.93 3.39
CA ASN A 305 43.64 21.07 3.66
C ASN A 305 44.45 19.99 2.93
N MET A 306 43.99 18.76 2.83
CA MET A 306 44.65 17.72 2.04
C MET A 306 44.73 18.08 0.55
N LEU A 307 43.66 18.69 0.02
CA LEU A 307 43.58 19.03 -1.40
C LEU A 307 44.28 20.34 -1.80
N GLN A 308 44.68 21.16 -0.84
CA GLN A 308 45.49 22.38 -1.16
C GLN A 308 46.74 22.08 -1.97
N THR A 309 47.32 20.87 -1.82
CA THR A 309 48.51 20.43 -2.54
C THR A 309 48.16 19.70 -3.86
N LEU A 310 46.87 19.56 -4.19
CA LEU A 310 46.37 18.82 -5.34
C LEU A 310 45.30 19.65 -6.08
N PRO A 311 45.70 20.83 -6.66
CA PRO A 311 44.75 21.77 -7.24
C PRO A 311 44.03 21.24 -8.49
N GLN A 312 44.48 20.13 -9.07
CA GLN A 312 43.83 19.44 -10.19
C GLN A 312 42.62 18.59 -9.76
N LEU A 313 42.44 18.34 -8.48
CA LEU A 313 41.29 17.61 -7.95
C LEU A 313 40.23 18.57 -7.37
N ALA A 314 39.05 18.55 -7.93
CA ALA A 314 37.93 19.29 -7.38
C ALA A 314 37.28 18.50 -6.20
N LEU A 315 36.79 19.22 -5.20
CA LEU A 315 36.13 18.66 -3.99
C LEU A 315 34.66 19.03 -4.01
N PHE A 316 33.79 18.02 -3.98
CA PHE A 316 32.35 18.16 -3.82
C PHE A 316 31.88 17.21 -2.69
N PRO A 317 31.63 17.70 -1.47
CA PRO A 317 31.14 16.87 -0.38
C PRO A 317 29.88 16.10 -0.78
N TYR A 318 29.84 14.80 -0.43
CA TYR A 318 28.71 13.93 -0.66
C TYR A 318 27.91 13.82 0.63
N GLN A 319 26.67 14.32 0.64
CA GLN A 319 25.80 14.36 1.79
C GLN A 319 24.74 13.27 1.71
N ASP A 320 24.56 12.54 2.80
CA ASP A 320 23.51 11.56 2.94
C ASP A 320 22.27 12.21 3.56
N ALA A 321 21.29 12.52 2.71
CA ALA A 321 20.02 13.06 3.18
C ALA A 321 19.09 12.01 3.86
N SER A 322 19.47 10.73 3.89
CA SER A 322 18.69 9.70 4.59
C SER A 322 18.63 9.94 6.10
N MET A 323 19.56 10.71 6.65
CA MET A 323 19.57 11.09 8.06
C MET A 323 18.27 11.78 8.51
N VAL A 324 17.60 12.53 7.62
CA VAL A 324 16.35 13.23 7.94
C VAL A 324 15.15 12.31 8.00
N LEU A 325 15.29 11.10 7.47
CA LEU A 325 14.27 10.05 7.46
C LEU A 325 14.53 8.95 8.52
N ALA A 326 15.67 9.03 9.20
CA ALA A 326 15.98 8.05 10.23
C ALA A 326 14.95 8.12 11.37
N PRO A 327 14.51 6.97 11.90
CA PRO A 327 13.60 6.95 13.05
C PRO A 327 14.22 7.77 14.21
N ARG A 328 13.40 8.57 14.89
CA ARG A 328 13.82 9.34 16.08
C ARG A 328 14.02 8.39 17.27
N THR A 329 15.01 7.52 17.20
CA THR A 329 15.44 6.72 18.34
C THR A 329 16.41 7.55 19.20
N GLU A 330 16.60 7.19 20.47
CA GLU A 330 17.57 7.84 21.37
C GLU A 330 19.02 7.86 20.83
N GLN A 331 19.28 7.15 19.72
CA GLN A 331 20.56 7.07 19.03
C GLN A 331 20.64 8.02 17.81
N THR A 332 19.61 8.81 17.50
CA THR A 332 19.72 9.81 16.44
C THR A 332 20.54 10.99 16.90
N PHE A 333 21.63 11.20 16.22
CA PHE A 333 22.70 12.13 16.54
C PHE A 333 22.36 13.61 16.33
N TYR A 334 21.14 13.93 15.89
CA TYR A 334 20.75 15.29 15.54
C TYR A 334 19.46 15.67 16.28
N SER A 335 19.48 16.79 16.97
CA SER A 335 18.27 17.36 17.59
C SER A 335 17.23 17.78 16.55
N ASP A 336 17.67 18.20 15.38
CA ASP A 336 16.89 18.49 14.20
C ASP A 336 17.68 18.09 12.94
N PRO A 337 17.45 16.89 12.40
CA PRO A 337 18.17 16.40 11.21
C PRO A 337 17.98 17.27 9.97
N GLN A 338 16.78 17.85 9.79
CA GLN A 338 16.47 18.70 8.66
C GLN A 338 17.22 20.02 8.71
N GLU A 339 17.20 20.71 9.85
CA GLU A 339 17.96 21.96 10.04
C GLU A 339 19.45 21.68 9.91
N THR A 340 19.94 20.54 10.40
CA THR A 340 21.33 20.14 10.29
C THR A 340 21.75 19.95 8.83
N LEU A 341 20.96 19.22 8.03
CA LEU A 341 21.25 19.02 6.60
C LEU A 341 21.23 20.35 5.82
N PHE A 342 20.24 21.20 6.09
CA PHE A 342 20.14 22.51 5.47
C PHE A 342 21.33 23.42 5.85
N ARG A 343 21.77 23.39 7.10
CA ARG A 343 22.96 24.11 7.58
C ARG A 343 24.23 23.59 6.91
N GLN A 344 24.39 22.28 6.80
CA GLN A 344 25.52 21.68 6.08
C GLN A 344 25.55 22.13 4.61
N PHE A 345 24.41 22.12 3.92
CA PHE A 345 24.28 22.62 2.57
C PHE A 345 24.63 24.11 2.44
N SER A 346 24.15 24.94 3.35
CA SER A 346 24.47 26.39 3.36
C SER A 346 25.94 26.67 3.65
N THR A 347 26.57 25.88 4.53
CA THR A 347 28.01 26.00 4.83
C THR A 347 28.88 25.69 3.62
N GLN A 348 28.48 24.71 2.81
CA GLN A 348 29.21 24.31 1.60
C GLN A 348 29.20 25.39 0.52
N THR A 349 28.07 26.05 0.27
CA THR A 349 27.96 27.13 -0.72
C THR A 349 28.90 28.28 -0.40
N ASN A 350 29.33 28.45 0.84
CA ASN A 350 30.30 29.46 1.27
C ASN A 350 31.74 28.96 1.32
N SER A 351 31.98 27.64 1.31
CA SER A 351 33.31 27.08 1.62
C SER A 351 33.93 26.25 0.50
N VAL A 352 33.11 25.65 -0.37
CA VAL A 352 33.54 24.83 -1.52
C VAL A 352 32.69 25.18 -2.74
N TYR A 353 33.11 24.70 -3.90
CA TYR A 353 32.42 24.98 -5.16
C TYR A 353 31.14 24.20 -5.42
N GLY A 354 30.48 23.65 -4.36
CA GLY A 354 29.24 22.95 -4.41
C GLY A 354 29.26 21.63 -3.62
N CYS A 355 28.23 20.84 -3.78
CA CYS A 355 28.03 19.55 -3.11
C CYS A 355 27.16 18.61 -3.93
N VAL A 356 27.11 17.34 -3.48
CA VAL A 356 26.21 16.34 -4.04
C VAL A 356 25.33 15.77 -2.92
N ILE A 357 24.02 15.74 -3.12
CA ILE A 357 23.06 15.26 -2.15
C ILE A 357 22.57 13.87 -2.56
N ASN A 358 22.69 12.92 -1.66
CA ASN A 358 22.13 11.56 -1.79
C ASN A 358 20.91 11.41 -0.86
N SER A 359 19.67 11.43 -1.32
CA SER A 359 19.28 11.49 -2.73
C SER A 359 18.05 12.37 -2.89
N MET A 360 17.61 12.59 -4.14
CA MET A 360 16.38 13.32 -4.46
C MET A 360 15.16 12.74 -3.76
N ARG A 361 15.06 11.43 -3.67
CA ARG A 361 14.03 10.72 -2.89
C ARG A 361 13.92 11.22 -1.46
N ASN A 362 15.05 11.32 -0.77
CA ASN A 362 15.08 11.75 0.64
C ASN A 362 14.63 13.20 0.80
N ILE A 363 14.95 14.06 -0.16
CA ILE A 363 14.48 15.45 -0.19
C ILE A 363 12.97 15.51 -0.43
N LEU A 364 12.46 14.74 -1.38
CA LEU A 364 11.04 14.74 -1.76
C LEU A 364 10.12 14.18 -0.67
N LEU A 365 10.62 13.28 0.18
CA LEU A 365 9.86 12.73 1.30
C LEU A 365 9.65 13.75 2.43
N LEU A 366 10.38 14.87 2.44
CA LEU A 366 10.27 15.95 3.41
C LEU A 366 9.97 17.29 2.73
N PRO A 367 8.71 17.71 2.66
CA PRO A 367 8.30 18.95 2.00
C PRO A 367 8.94 20.20 2.54
N SER A 368 9.13 20.27 3.86
CA SER A 368 9.78 21.41 4.51
C SER A 368 11.24 21.54 4.04
N LEU A 369 12.01 20.43 4.00
CA LEU A 369 13.36 20.43 3.50
C LEU A 369 13.42 20.90 2.03
N TYR A 370 12.52 20.40 1.22
CA TYR A 370 12.46 20.81 -0.18
C TYR A 370 12.08 22.30 -0.33
N SER A 371 11.14 22.80 0.48
CA SER A 371 10.77 24.22 0.52
C SER A 371 11.94 25.10 0.92
N ASP A 372 12.75 24.67 1.90
CA ASP A 372 13.92 25.40 2.38
C ASP A 372 15.05 25.43 1.36
N MET A 373 15.16 24.39 0.52
CA MET A 373 16.16 24.32 -0.55
C MET A 373 15.76 25.12 -1.80
N SER A 374 14.47 25.41 -1.97
CA SER A 374 13.98 26.24 -3.08
C SER A 374 14.16 27.73 -2.79
N THR A 375 14.40 28.56 -3.83
CA THR A 375 14.58 29.99 -3.63
C THR A 375 13.33 30.67 -3.02
N PRO A 376 13.48 31.68 -2.14
CA PRO A 376 12.38 32.27 -1.35
C PRO A 376 11.21 32.86 -2.15
N GLN A 377 11.38 33.11 -3.44
CA GLN A 377 10.37 33.73 -4.30
C GLN A 377 9.34 32.73 -4.86
N ASN A 378 9.60 31.44 -4.79
CA ASN A 378 8.76 30.41 -5.40
C ASN A 378 8.21 29.38 -4.40
N SER A 379 8.49 29.51 -3.10
CA SER A 379 8.31 28.44 -2.13
C SER A 379 6.86 27.98 -1.94
N SER A 380 5.86 28.85 -2.02
CA SER A 380 4.45 28.46 -1.86
C SER A 380 3.81 27.93 -3.14
N LEU A 381 4.09 28.56 -4.27
CA LEU A 381 3.62 28.12 -5.60
C LEU A 381 4.30 26.82 -6.03
N TRP A 382 5.55 26.68 -5.63
CA TRP A 382 6.36 25.55 -6.02
C TRP A 382 5.94 24.23 -5.36
N TYR A 383 5.51 24.26 -4.11
CA TYR A 383 5.04 23.09 -3.39
C TYR A 383 3.77 22.49 -4.01
N GLU A 384 2.82 23.33 -4.42
CA GLU A 384 1.63 22.88 -5.14
C GLU A 384 1.96 22.38 -6.54
N ASP A 385 2.88 23.02 -7.25
CA ASP A 385 3.23 22.71 -8.64
C ASP A 385 4.13 21.50 -8.81
N SER A 386 5.02 21.21 -7.87
CA SER A 386 6.05 20.18 -8.04
C SER A 386 5.67 18.79 -7.54
N PHE A 387 4.75 18.73 -6.56
CA PHE A 387 4.21 17.47 -6.08
C PHE A 387 2.91 17.03 -6.78
N LEU A 388 2.30 17.93 -7.56
CA LEU A 388 1.13 17.61 -8.34
C LEU A 388 1.53 17.18 -9.75
N LYS A 389 0.95 16.10 -10.23
CA LYS A 389 1.14 15.65 -11.61
C LYS A 389 0.61 16.71 -12.56
N LYS A 390 1.49 17.28 -13.43
CA LYS A 390 1.11 18.25 -14.45
C LYS A 390 0.60 17.55 -15.70
N THR A 391 -0.38 18.18 -16.35
CA THR A 391 -0.96 17.69 -17.60
C THR A 391 -0.57 18.62 -18.77
N SER A 392 -0.41 18.04 -19.95
CA SER A 392 0.07 18.76 -21.14
C SER A 392 -0.94 18.82 -22.29
N GLY A 393 -2.19 18.46 -22.08
CA GLY A 393 -3.17 18.45 -23.15
C GLY A 393 -4.62 18.31 -22.73
N LEU A 394 -5.53 18.76 -23.63
CA LEU A 394 -6.96 18.69 -23.38
C LEU A 394 -7.47 17.24 -23.42
N ILE A 395 -7.96 16.77 -22.28
CA ILE A 395 -8.65 15.51 -22.07
C ILE A 395 -9.96 15.81 -21.32
N VAL A 396 -11.07 15.30 -21.77
CA VAL A 396 -12.32 15.28 -21.02
C VAL A 396 -12.51 13.87 -20.47
N GLY A 397 -12.53 13.75 -19.16
CA GLY A 397 -12.64 12.47 -18.47
C GLY A 397 -14.09 12.07 -18.23
N SER A 398 -14.92 13.02 -17.77
CA SER A 398 -16.36 12.80 -17.57
C SER A 398 -17.17 14.04 -18.01
N PRO A 399 -18.30 13.85 -18.73
CA PRO A 399 -18.71 12.59 -19.35
C PRO A 399 -17.83 12.28 -20.56
N ALA A 400 -17.66 10.98 -20.89
CA ALA A 400 -16.80 10.56 -21.99
C ALA A 400 -17.28 11.11 -23.34
N ASP A 401 -18.59 10.99 -23.63
CA ASP A 401 -19.26 11.53 -24.84
C ASP A 401 -20.69 12.02 -24.53
N THR A 402 -21.56 11.14 -24.04
CA THR A 402 -22.97 11.44 -23.74
C THR A 402 -23.36 10.88 -22.36
N VAL A 403 -24.18 11.62 -21.65
CA VAL A 403 -24.76 11.20 -20.37
C VAL A 403 -26.19 11.71 -20.24
N THR A 404 -27.02 10.98 -19.47
CA THR A 404 -28.38 11.38 -19.08
C THR A 404 -28.42 11.57 -17.57
N THR A 405 -29.04 12.66 -17.12
CA THR A 405 -29.16 12.99 -15.70
C THR A 405 -30.45 13.72 -15.42
N SER A 406 -30.98 13.64 -14.19
CA SER A 406 -32.08 14.48 -13.69
C SER A 406 -31.58 15.75 -12.99
N GLN A 407 -30.29 15.87 -12.75
CA GLN A 407 -29.68 16.99 -12.02
C GLN A 407 -29.77 18.31 -12.82
N SER A 408 -29.83 19.42 -12.12
CA SER A 408 -29.86 20.77 -12.72
C SER A 408 -28.48 21.30 -13.13
N SER A 409 -27.41 20.61 -12.76
CA SER A 409 -26.03 20.87 -13.19
C SER A 409 -25.27 19.56 -13.32
N TYR A 410 -24.16 19.57 -14.06
CA TYR A 410 -23.30 18.39 -14.21
C TYR A 410 -21.82 18.83 -14.24
N PRO A 411 -20.90 18.11 -13.54
CA PRO A 411 -19.49 18.43 -13.58
C PRO A 411 -18.85 17.84 -14.85
N ILE A 412 -18.34 18.71 -15.74
CA ILE A 412 -17.44 18.30 -16.82
C ILE A 412 -16.03 18.29 -16.24
N THR A 413 -15.41 17.14 -16.19
CA THR A 413 -14.10 16.96 -15.56
C THR A 413 -13.04 16.53 -16.56
N GLY A 414 -11.76 16.79 -16.23
CA GLY A 414 -10.66 16.41 -17.10
C GLY A 414 -9.37 17.19 -16.82
N SER A 415 -8.56 17.30 -17.88
CA SER A 415 -7.28 18.00 -17.82
C SER A 415 -7.02 18.84 -19.07
N CYS A 416 -6.21 19.87 -18.91
CA CYS A 416 -5.74 20.71 -20.02
C CYS A 416 -4.33 21.25 -19.70
N ASP A 417 -3.67 21.89 -20.66
CA ASP A 417 -2.43 22.62 -20.41
C ASP A 417 -2.77 23.94 -19.66
N PRO A 418 -2.37 24.10 -18.40
CA PRO A 418 -2.72 25.30 -17.62
C PRO A 418 -2.06 26.60 -18.15
N ASN A 419 -1.04 26.47 -18.99
CA ASN A 419 -0.32 27.62 -19.56
C ASN A 419 -0.92 28.09 -20.91
N GLN A 420 -2.01 27.44 -21.38
CA GLN A 420 -2.68 27.76 -22.62
C GLN A 420 -4.15 28.06 -22.38
N PRO A 421 -4.75 29.01 -23.13
CA PRO A 421 -6.16 29.34 -22.95
C PRO A 421 -7.06 28.14 -23.31
N LEU A 422 -8.00 27.82 -22.43
CA LEU A 422 -9.09 26.89 -22.68
C LEU A 422 -10.30 27.66 -23.21
N TYR A 423 -10.93 27.17 -24.26
CA TYR A 423 -12.18 27.73 -24.80
C TYR A 423 -13.35 26.84 -24.47
N LEU A 424 -14.41 27.40 -23.92
CA LEU A 424 -15.69 26.73 -23.69
C LEU A 424 -16.74 27.37 -24.62
N ASN A 425 -17.36 26.56 -25.47
CA ASN A 425 -18.33 27.01 -26.49
C ASN A 425 -17.79 28.12 -27.38
N GLY A 426 -16.50 28.12 -27.70
CA GLY A 426 -15.81 29.10 -28.54
C GLY A 426 -15.45 30.42 -27.86
N GLN A 427 -15.70 30.56 -26.56
CA GLN A 427 -15.25 31.69 -25.75
C GLN A 427 -14.14 31.26 -24.81
N GLU A 428 -13.13 32.11 -24.62
CA GLU A 428 -12.05 31.85 -23.67
C GLU A 428 -12.64 31.71 -22.26
N TYR A 429 -12.28 30.61 -21.59
CA TYR A 429 -12.81 30.28 -20.27
C TYR A 429 -12.16 31.15 -19.19
N GLN A 430 -13.00 31.79 -18.35
CA GLN A 430 -12.57 32.75 -17.32
C GLN A 430 -13.04 32.31 -15.90
N GLY A 431 -13.17 31.00 -15.65
CA GLY A 431 -13.47 30.47 -14.31
C GLY A 431 -14.96 30.50 -13.91
N ALA A 432 -15.90 30.66 -14.84
CA ALA A 432 -17.33 30.82 -14.52
C ALA A 432 -17.99 29.58 -13.89
N TYR A 433 -17.44 28.39 -14.08
CA TYR A 433 -18.02 27.11 -13.64
C TYR A 433 -17.08 26.29 -12.75
N GLY A 434 -15.92 26.81 -12.40
CA GLY A 434 -14.87 26.18 -11.61
C GLY A 434 -13.49 26.63 -12.05
N GLU A 435 -12.46 26.34 -11.29
CA GLU A 435 -11.09 26.73 -11.59
C GLU A 435 -10.33 25.63 -12.36
N ILE A 436 -9.40 26.04 -13.22
CA ILE A 436 -8.36 25.16 -13.77
C ILE A 436 -7.17 25.30 -12.83
N LEU A 437 -6.74 24.19 -12.24
CA LEU A 437 -5.61 24.19 -11.33
C LEU A 437 -4.29 24.40 -12.08
N PRO A 438 -3.23 24.87 -11.40
CA PRO A 438 -1.88 24.94 -11.96
C PRO A 438 -1.35 23.59 -12.47
N SER A 439 -1.88 22.46 -11.94
CA SER A 439 -1.63 21.12 -12.43
C SER A 439 -2.29 20.82 -13.78
N GLY A 440 -3.25 21.63 -14.20
CA GLY A 440 -4.04 21.44 -15.41
C GLY A 440 -5.33 20.65 -15.24
N TYR A 441 -5.60 20.06 -14.08
CA TYR A 441 -6.86 19.38 -13.81
C TYR A 441 -8.01 20.37 -13.55
N PHE A 442 -9.23 20.00 -13.96
CA PHE A 442 -10.41 20.82 -13.76
C PHE A 442 -11.69 20.01 -13.50
N SER A 443 -12.64 20.66 -12.83
CA SER A 443 -14.02 20.21 -12.66
C SER A 443 -14.97 21.42 -12.86
N LEU A 444 -15.64 21.46 -14.00
CA LEU A 444 -16.50 22.58 -14.40
C LEU A 444 -17.97 22.20 -14.22
N SER A 445 -18.62 22.71 -13.16
CA SER A 445 -20.04 22.45 -12.88
C SER A 445 -20.94 23.29 -13.79
N VAL A 446 -21.31 22.76 -14.96
CA VAL A 446 -22.12 23.47 -15.94
C VAL A 446 -23.62 23.33 -15.65
N PRO A 447 -24.43 24.42 -15.76
CA PRO A 447 -25.88 24.36 -15.58
C PRO A 447 -26.56 23.68 -16.77
N LEU A 448 -27.62 22.91 -16.51
CA LEU A 448 -28.36 22.16 -17.51
C LEU A 448 -29.83 22.65 -17.62
N SER A 449 -30.27 22.91 -18.84
CA SER A 449 -31.70 23.02 -19.19
C SER A 449 -32.28 21.62 -19.45
N VAL A 450 -33.60 21.44 -19.22
CA VAL A 450 -34.30 20.20 -19.58
C VAL A 450 -34.14 19.93 -21.09
N GLY A 451 -33.80 18.70 -21.46
CA GLY A 451 -33.45 18.31 -22.82
C GLY A 451 -31.94 18.22 -23.06
N ILE A 452 -31.54 18.33 -24.31
CA ILE A 452 -30.15 18.14 -24.75
C ILE A 452 -29.34 19.42 -24.52
N ASN A 453 -28.23 19.31 -23.75
CA ASN A 453 -27.22 20.35 -23.55
C ASN A 453 -25.92 19.90 -24.20
N SER A 454 -25.27 20.77 -24.98
CA SER A 454 -24.01 20.46 -25.64
C SER A 454 -22.92 21.47 -25.26
N PHE A 455 -21.77 20.99 -24.81
CA PHE A 455 -20.64 21.79 -24.44
C PHE A 455 -19.41 21.41 -25.27
N SER A 456 -18.72 22.42 -25.80
CA SER A 456 -17.52 22.22 -26.61
C SER A 456 -16.32 22.83 -25.91
N LEU A 457 -15.34 21.99 -25.55
CA LEU A 457 -14.05 22.43 -25.00
C LEU A 457 -13.00 22.38 -26.13
N GLU A 458 -12.17 23.41 -26.22
CA GLU A 458 -11.13 23.50 -27.24
C GLU A 458 -9.85 24.12 -26.66
N GLN A 459 -8.69 23.49 -26.94
CA GLN A 459 -7.37 24.00 -26.61
C GLN A 459 -6.32 23.50 -27.61
N ASN A 460 -5.42 24.36 -28.06
CA ASN A 460 -4.33 24.03 -29.00
C ASN A 460 -4.80 23.25 -30.25
N GLY A 461 -5.98 23.62 -30.79
CA GLY A 461 -6.57 22.94 -31.95
C GLY A 461 -7.20 21.57 -31.67
N LYS A 462 -7.11 21.04 -30.45
CA LYS A 462 -7.89 19.87 -30.00
C LYS A 462 -9.26 20.35 -29.54
N LYS A 463 -10.30 19.68 -30.02
CA LYS A 463 -11.70 19.96 -29.68
C LYS A 463 -12.39 18.70 -29.16
N ARG A 464 -13.11 18.85 -28.05
CA ARG A 464 -13.99 17.82 -27.49
C ARG A 464 -15.39 18.41 -27.30
N THR A 465 -16.40 17.65 -27.67
CA THR A 465 -17.80 18.03 -27.46
C THR A 465 -18.46 16.96 -26.60
N VAL A 466 -19.10 17.35 -25.54
CA VAL A 466 -19.88 16.49 -24.67
C VAL A 466 -21.33 16.86 -24.71
N THR A 467 -22.21 15.86 -24.65
CA THR A 467 -23.67 16.05 -24.72
C THR A 467 -24.30 15.50 -23.46
N ILE A 468 -25.04 16.35 -22.75
CA ILE A 468 -25.69 16.01 -21.47
C ILE A 468 -27.19 16.20 -21.64
N THR A 469 -27.95 15.11 -21.52
CA THR A 469 -29.42 15.14 -21.62
C THR A 469 -29.99 15.21 -20.20
N ARG A 470 -30.69 16.29 -19.88
CA ARG A 470 -31.41 16.39 -18.62
C ARG A 470 -32.86 15.93 -18.78
N THR A 471 -33.27 14.92 -17.98
CA THR A 471 -34.64 14.39 -17.93
C THR A 471 -35.34 14.83 -16.64
N ASP A 472 -36.68 14.88 -16.67
CA ASP A 472 -37.49 15.22 -15.49
C ASP A 472 -37.79 14.02 -14.58
N ASP A 473 -37.55 12.77 -15.04
CA ASP A 473 -37.80 11.53 -14.29
C ASP A 473 -36.80 10.40 -14.63
N ALA A 474 -36.43 9.59 -13.62
CA ALA A 474 -35.58 8.41 -13.74
C ALA A 474 -36.47 7.16 -13.96
N SER A 475 -36.68 6.71 -15.21
CA SER A 475 -37.23 5.40 -15.52
C SER A 475 -36.11 4.38 -15.72
N GLN A 476 -36.09 3.32 -14.90
CA GLN A 476 -35.22 2.15 -15.14
C GLN A 476 -35.78 1.34 -16.31
N GLU A 477 -34.96 1.11 -17.33
CA GLU A 477 -35.28 0.14 -18.42
C GLU A 477 -34.90 -1.26 -17.94
N THR A 478 -35.87 -2.20 -17.93
CA THR A 478 -35.64 -3.62 -17.70
C THR A 478 -35.34 -4.34 -18.98
N THR A 479 -34.35 -5.24 -19.01
CA THR A 479 -34.00 -6.06 -20.17
C THR A 479 -34.73 -7.41 -20.16
N PRO A 480 -35.31 -7.87 -21.27
CA PRO A 480 -35.99 -9.19 -21.37
C PRO A 480 -35.02 -10.35 -21.10
N ILE A 481 -35.51 -11.39 -20.41
CA ILE A 481 -34.76 -12.62 -20.11
C ILE A 481 -35.40 -13.83 -20.82
N ASN A 482 -34.68 -14.95 -20.96
CA ASN A 482 -35.15 -16.16 -21.63
C ASN A 482 -34.89 -17.47 -20.86
N CYS A 483 -34.46 -17.39 -19.63
CA CYS A 483 -34.18 -18.51 -18.73
C CYS A 483 -34.58 -18.15 -17.29
N ILE A 484 -34.62 -19.15 -16.42
CA ILE A 484 -34.70 -18.91 -14.97
C ILE A 484 -33.39 -18.25 -14.53
N GLN A 485 -33.46 -17.17 -13.72
CA GLN A 485 -32.27 -16.55 -13.13
C GLN A 485 -31.77 -17.43 -11.99
N PRO A 486 -30.53 -17.96 -12.06
CA PRO A 486 -30.01 -18.92 -11.08
C PRO A 486 -30.06 -18.40 -9.63
N GLU A 487 -29.62 -17.16 -9.45
CA GLU A 487 -29.55 -16.48 -8.14
C GLU A 487 -30.93 -16.18 -7.51
N SER A 488 -31.99 -16.39 -8.23
CA SER A 488 -33.37 -16.13 -7.78
C SER A 488 -34.12 -17.38 -7.29
N THR A 489 -33.48 -18.55 -7.33
CA THR A 489 -34.14 -19.82 -6.98
C THR A 489 -34.11 -20.07 -5.49
N TYR A 490 -35.28 -20.13 -4.85
CA TYR A 490 -35.42 -20.41 -3.43
C TYR A 490 -35.37 -21.91 -3.14
N PRO A 491 -34.67 -22.39 -2.08
CA PRO A 491 -33.86 -21.59 -1.19
C PRO A 491 -32.44 -21.33 -1.77
N VAL A 492 -31.94 -20.11 -1.56
CA VAL A 492 -30.56 -19.77 -1.93
C VAL A 492 -29.59 -20.44 -0.95
N ASN A 493 -29.91 -20.40 0.35
CA ASN A 493 -29.15 -21.05 1.42
C ASN A 493 -29.99 -22.18 2.05
N ASP A 494 -29.38 -23.02 2.91
CA ASP A 494 -30.14 -24.04 3.65
C ASP A 494 -31.23 -23.38 4.50
N GLU A 495 -32.48 -23.80 4.31
CA GLU A 495 -33.66 -23.16 4.88
C GLU A 495 -34.47 -24.11 5.79
N ILE A 496 -34.78 -23.61 6.99
CA ILE A 496 -35.69 -24.34 7.92
C ILE A 496 -37.11 -24.08 7.51
N VAL A 497 -37.87 -25.14 7.31
CA VAL A 497 -39.32 -25.11 7.04
C VAL A 497 -40.09 -25.89 8.09
N SER A 498 -41.31 -25.47 8.34
CA SER A 498 -42.19 -26.07 9.34
C SER A 498 -43.59 -26.23 8.76
N SER A 499 -44.33 -27.27 9.20
CA SER A 499 -45.76 -27.44 8.83
C SER A 499 -46.64 -26.35 9.43
N THR A 500 -46.17 -25.63 10.44
CA THR A 500 -46.94 -24.59 11.16
C THR A 500 -46.70 -23.20 10.57
N THR A 501 -45.63 -22.98 9.76
CA THR A 501 -45.26 -21.70 9.19
C THR A 501 -45.42 -21.75 7.66
N PRO A 502 -46.28 -20.89 7.06
CA PRO A 502 -46.42 -20.85 5.60
C PRO A 502 -45.08 -20.52 4.93
N SER A 503 -44.62 -21.38 4.04
CA SER A 503 -43.41 -21.16 3.23
C SER A 503 -43.79 -21.19 1.74
N PHE A 504 -43.03 -20.49 0.89
CA PHE A 504 -43.28 -20.36 -0.53
C PHE A 504 -42.04 -20.70 -1.34
N LEU A 505 -42.22 -21.55 -2.34
CA LEU A 505 -41.21 -21.76 -3.39
C LEU A 505 -41.23 -20.57 -4.36
N SER A 506 -40.07 -20.04 -4.77
CA SER A 506 -40.02 -18.90 -5.69
C SER A 506 -38.80 -18.92 -6.64
N CYS A 507 -38.95 -18.30 -7.79
CA CYS A 507 -37.88 -17.99 -8.71
C CYS A 507 -38.28 -16.81 -9.61
N VAL A 508 -37.30 -16.23 -10.33
CA VAL A 508 -37.51 -15.24 -11.37
C VAL A 508 -37.33 -15.91 -12.74
N ALA A 509 -38.35 -15.77 -13.58
CA ALA A 509 -38.41 -16.32 -14.95
C ALA A 509 -39.04 -15.29 -15.88
N PRO A 510 -38.97 -15.49 -17.21
CA PRO A 510 -39.64 -14.60 -18.16
C PRO A 510 -41.15 -14.51 -17.91
N SER A 511 -41.70 -13.31 -17.92
CA SER A 511 -43.14 -13.11 -17.84
C SER A 511 -43.89 -13.90 -18.91
N GLY A 512 -44.93 -14.63 -18.54
CA GLY A 512 -45.68 -15.54 -19.37
C GLY A 512 -45.10 -16.96 -19.54
N ALA A 513 -44.06 -17.32 -18.73
CA ALA A 513 -43.52 -18.68 -18.70
C ALA A 513 -44.45 -19.63 -17.92
N GLN A 514 -44.35 -20.93 -18.19
CA GLN A 514 -44.93 -21.98 -17.35
C GLN A 514 -43.78 -22.50 -16.46
N VAL A 515 -43.94 -22.34 -15.15
CA VAL A 515 -42.91 -22.68 -14.18
C VAL A 515 -43.40 -23.74 -13.20
N THR A 516 -42.55 -24.73 -12.90
CA THR A 516 -42.80 -25.76 -11.87
C THR A 516 -41.57 -25.93 -10.99
N ALA A 517 -41.75 -26.22 -9.70
CA ALA A 517 -40.72 -26.67 -8.78
C ALA A 517 -40.94 -28.13 -8.38
N ARG A 518 -39.85 -28.86 -8.08
CA ARG A 518 -39.87 -30.24 -7.62
C ARG A 518 -39.00 -30.40 -6.36
N ILE A 519 -39.58 -31.09 -5.37
CA ILE A 519 -38.88 -31.54 -4.16
C ILE A 519 -39.08 -33.05 -4.05
N GLY A 520 -38.03 -33.85 -4.19
CA GLY A 520 -38.15 -35.30 -4.22
C GLY A 520 -39.12 -35.74 -5.33
N THR A 521 -40.28 -36.34 -4.94
CA THR A 521 -41.33 -36.77 -5.89
C THR A 521 -42.44 -35.75 -6.09
N GLU A 522 -42.59 -34.78 -5.23
CA GLU A 522 -43.62 -33.75 -5.25
C GLU A 522 -43.34 -32.65 -6.29
N VAL A 523 -44.38 -32.20 -7.01
CA VAL A 523 -44.31 -31.16 -8.04
C VAL A 523 -45.28 -30.04 -7.73
N TYR A 524 -44.74 -28.81 -7.67
CA TYR A 524 -45.49 -27.59 -7.39
C TYR A 524 -45.53 -26.67 -8.65
N PRO A 525 -46.73 -26.38 -9.19
CA PRO A 525 -46.88 -25.38 -10.24
C PRO A 525 -46.78 -23.97 -9.64
N LEU A 526 -45.87 -23.12 -10.19
CA LEU A 526 -45.69 -21.73 -9.72
C LEU A 526 -46.57 -20.78 -10.55
N THR A 527 -47.12 -19.77 -9.88
CA THR A 527 -47.90 -18.70 -10.47
C THR A 527 -47.14 -17.39 -10.51
N GLN A 528 -47.19 -16.66 -11.60
CA GLN A 528 -46.64 -15.34 -11.72
C GLN A 528 -47.29 -14.36 -10.74
N VAL A 529 -46.51 -13.65 -9.93
CA VAL A 529 -47.01 -12.76 -8.88
C VAL A 529 -47.66 -11.51 -9.47
N ASN A 530 -47.02 -10.90 -10.46
CA ASN A 530 -47.55 -9.71 -11.15
C ASN A 530 -47.77 -9.98 -12.66
N PRO A 531 -48.99 -10.28 -13.06
CA PRO A 531 -49.32 -10.58 -14.45
C PRO A 531 -49.26 -9.36 -15.41
N SER A 532 -49.07 -8.13 -14.88
CA SER A 532 -48.97 -6.91 -15.68
C SER A 532 -47.56 -6.65 -16.24
N ILE A 533 -46.57 -7.47 -15.86
CA ILE A 533 -45.21 -7.35 -16.41
C ILE A 533 -45.23 -7.73 -17.89
N PRO A 534 -44.63 -6.93 -18.79
CA PRO A 534 -44.55 -7.22 -20.21
C PRO A 534 -43.93 -8.59 -20.48
N GLN A 535 -44.44 -9.25 -21.57
CA GLN A 535 -44.01 -10.60 -21.90
C GLN A 535 -42.51 -10.69 -22.17
N GLY A 536 -41.82 -11.62 -21.51
CA GLY A 536 -40.38 -11.83 -21.61
C GLY A 536 -39.53 -11.03 -20.60
N GLU A 537 -40.09 -10.03 -19.94
CA GLU A 537 -39.37 -9.33 -18.84
C GLU A 537 -39.28 -10.18 -17.59
N PRO A 538 -38.30 -9.94 -16.71
CA PRO A 538 -38.12 -10.67 -15.43
C PRO A 538 -39.37 -10.58 -14.56
N ALA A 539 -39.96 -11.72 -14.21
CA ALA A 539 -41.14 -11.81 -13.36
C ALA A 539 -40.96 -12.84 -12.22
N LYS A 540 -41.39 -12.52 -11.01
CA LYS A 540 -41.37 -13.44 -9.87
C LYS A 540 -42.51 -14.43 -9.96
N TYR A 541 -42.22 -15.72 -9.80
CA TYR A 541 -43.16 -16.84 -9.75
C TYR A 541 -43.10 -17.46 -8.34
N THR A 542 -44.28 -17.85 -7.81
CA THR A 542 -44.37 -18.44 -6.46
C THR A 542 -45.40 -19.58 -6.41
N ALA A 543 -45.16 -20.52 -5.50
CA ALA A 543 -46.12 -21.54 -5.10
C ALA A 543 -46.05 -21.78 -3.58
N PRO A 544 -47.19 -22.01 -2.87
CA PRO A 544 -47.13 -22.39 -1.46
C PRO A 544 -46.54 -23.80 -1.32
N LEU A 545 -45.65 -23.94 -0.34
CA LEU A 545 -45.07 -25.22 0.04
C LEU A 545 -46.00 -25.91 1.05
N HIS A 546 -46.54 -27.05 0.71
CA HIS A 546 -47.41 -27.86 1.58
C HIS A 546 -46.57 -28.98 2.22
N LEU A 547 -46.42 -28.92 3.54
CA LEU A 547 -45.70 -29.89 4.33
C LEU A 547 -46.71 -30.69 5.16
N GLU A 548 -46.62 -32.02 5.18
CA GLU A 548 -47.39 -32.86 6.12
C GLU A 548 -46.90 -32.65 7.52
N GLU A 549 -47.83 -32.65 8.51
CA GLU A 549 -47.47 -32.59 9.95
C GLU A 549 -46.57 -33.78 10.29
N ASP A 550 -45.36 -33.53 10.68
CA ASP A 550 -44.45 -34.54 11.22
C ASP A 550 -44.60 -34.60 12.75
N HIS A 551 -45.12 -35.69 13.24
CA HIS A 551 -45.40 -35.85 14.67
C HIS A 551 -44.19 -36.34 15.48
N GLU A 552 -43.02 -36.57 14.83
CA GLU A 552 -41.85 -37.08 15.50
C GLU A 552 -40.79 -35.98 15.67
N ALA A 553 -40.01 -36.07 16.74
CA ALA A 553 -38.97 -35.16 17.13
C ALA A 553 -37.71 -35.30 16.25
N GLU A 554 -37.84 -35.32 14.92
CA GLU A 554 -36.70 -35.46 14.02
C GLU A 554 -36.53 -34.25 13.07
N VAL A 555 -35.29 -33.90 12.79
CA VAL A 555 -34.92 -32.98 11.74
C VAL A 555 -34.77 -33.77 10.44
N ARG A 556 -35.55 -33.46 9.41
CA ARG A 556 -35.54 -34.16 8.12
C ARG A 556 -35.09 -33.28 6.96
N ILE A 557 -34.05 -33.69 6.26
CA ILE A 557 -33.57 -33.00 5.06
C ILE A 557 -34.48 -33.36 3.87
N LEU A 558 -35.23 -32.38 3.35
CA LEU A 558 -36.07 -32.54 2.16
C LEU A 558 -35.26 -32.48 0.87
N GLY A 559 -34.11 -31.81 0.87
CA GLY A 559 -33.19 -31.66 -0.26
C GLY A 559 -33.36 -30.34 -1.01
N GLN A 560 -32.61 -30.23 -2.09
CA GLN A 560 -32.65 -29.05 -2.98
C GLN A 560 -33.93 -29.03 -3.82
N VAL A 561 -34.38 -27.84 -4.25
CA VAL A 561 -35.54 -27.62 -5.10
C VAL A 561 -35.11 -27.51 -6.56
N SER A 562 -35.72 -28.31 -7.43
CA SER A 562 -35.46 -28.31 -8.86
C SER A 562 -36.55 -27.51 -9.60
N TYR A 563 -36.19 -26.36 -10.16
CA TYR A 563 -37.09 -25.51 -10.93
C TYR A 563 -37.00 -25.84 -12.42
N SER A 564 -38.17 -25.87 -13.10
CA SER A 564 -38.26 -26.06 -14.55
C SER A 564 -39.25 -25.08 -15.15
N MET A 565 -38.87 -24.44 -16.25
CA MET A 565 -39.75 -23.54 -16.96
C MET A 565 -39.85 -23.93 -18.45
N THR A 566 -40.97 -23.57 -19.05
CA THR A 566 -41.18 -23.60 -20.52
C THR A 566 -41.61 -22.21 -20.97
N TYR A 567 -40.83 -21.61 -21.89
CA TYR A 567 -41.11 -20.30 -22.50
C TYR A 567 -40.65 -20.26 -23.94
N GLY A 568 -41.52 -19.79 -24.88
CA GLY A 568 -41.17 -19.69 -26.28
C GLY A 568 -40.70 -20.99 -26.95
N GLY A 569 -41.18 -22.16 -26.46
CA GLY A 569 -40.75 -23.49 -26.90
C GLY A 569 -39.39 -23.95 -26.40
N LYS A 570 -38.72 -23.19 -25.50
CA LYS A 570 -37.48 -23.57 -24.78
C LYS A 570 -37.83 -24.06 -23.40
N ILE A 571 -37.05 -25.05 -22.92
CA ILE A 571 -37.09 -25.53 -21.56
C ILE A 571 -35.78 -25.07 -20.86
N SER A 572 -35.91 -24.48 -19.67
CA SER A 572 -34.81 -24.15 -18.80
C SER A 572 -35.03 -24.85 -17.47
N GLN A 573 -33.93 -25.34 -16.85
CA GLN A 573 -33.95 -25.97 -15.55
C GLN A 573 -32.85 -25.36 -14.68
N GLN A 574 -33.17 -25.16 -13.41
CA GLN A 574 -32.27 -24.66 -12.39
C GLN A 574 -32.53 -25.38 -11.07
N VAL A 575 -31.50 -25.70 -10.35
CA VAL A 575 -31.58 -26.28 -9.00
C VAL A 575 -31.19 -25.21 -7.98
N SER A 576 -31.92 -25.13 -6.87
CA SER A 576 -31.57 -24.21 -5.78
C SER A 576 -30.21 -24.56 -5.17
N ASP A 577 -29.47 -23.57 -4.74
CA ASP A 577 -28.17 -23.78 -4.08
C ASP A 577 -28.36 -24.36 -2.68
N GLY A 578 -29.33 -23.87 -1.92
CA GLY A 578 -29.68 -24.37 -0.59
C GLY A 578 -30.63 -25.55 -0.60
N LYS A 579 -30.77 -26.19 0.56
CA LYS A 579 -31.68 -27.32 0.84
C LYS A 579 -32.79 -26.90 1.79
N LEU A 580 -33.94 -27.52 1.65
CA LEU A 580 -35.04 -27.42 2.64
C LEU A 580 -34.83 -28.44 3.76
N ILE A 581 -34.94 -28.00 5.00
CA ILE A 581 -34.79 -28.78 6.22
C ILE A 581 -36.08 -28.66 7.03
N LEU A 582 -36.84 -29.75 7.13
CA LEU A 582 -38.06 -29.80 7.92
C LEU A 582 -37.72 -30.01 9.39
N LEU A 583 -38.19 -29.09 10.25
CA LEU A 583 -38.04 -29.17 11.69
C LEU A 583 -39.31 -29.75 12.32
N GLY A 584 -39.17 -30.80 13.11
CA GLY A 584 -40.25 -31.38 13.90
C GLY A 584 -40.75 -30.39 14.97
N SER A 585 -42.05 -30.46 15.29
CA SER A 585 -42.75 -29.48 16.16
C SER A 585 -42.23 -29.38 17.60
N GLN A 586 -41.37 -30.28 18.03
CA GLN A 586 -40.76 -30.32 19.38
C GLN A 586 -39.25 -30.11 19.40
N GLN A 587 -38.64 -29.81 18.26
CA GLN A 587 -37.21 -29.62 18.15
C GLN A 587 -36.82 -28.12 18.23
N THR A 588 -35.75 -27.84 18.97
CA THR A 588 -35.09 -26.55 18.95
C THR A 588 -34.12 -26.55 17.76
N ALA A 589 -34.28 -25.59 16.86
CA ALA A 589 -33.29 -25.36 15.80
C ALA A 589 -31.98 -24.85 16.39
N ALA A 590 -30.88 -25.31 15.84
CA ALA A 590 -29.56 -24.84 16.25
C ALA A 590 -28.62 -24.69 15.03
N VAL A 591 -27.63 -23.83 15.14
CA VAL A 591 -26.64 -23.59 14.12
C VAL A 591 -25.23 -23.75 14.66
N GLN A 592 -24.29 -23.99 13.74
CA GLN A 592 -22.86 -23.84 13.95
C GLN A 592 -22.30 -22.85 12.95
N LEU A 593 -21.59 -21.86 13.46
CA LEU A 593 -20.93 -20.86 12.62
C LEU A 593 -19.80 -21.48 11.80
N THR A 594 -19.73 -21.14 10.54
CA THR A 594 -18.78 -21.68 9.56
C THR A 594 -17.80 -20.62 9.06
N ALA A 595 -18.16 -19.34 9.20
CA ALA A 595 -17.26 -18.25 8.89
C ALA A 595 -16.26 -18.05 10.05
N PRO A 596 -14.98 -17.80 9.78
CA PRO A 596 -13.96 -17.53 10.80
C PRO A 596 -14.36 -16.41 11.76
N VAL A 597 -15.12 -15.47 11.25
CA VAL A 597 -15.66 -14.32 11.99
C VAL A 597 -17.11 -14.10 11.57
N THR A 598 -18.01 -14.11 12.52
CA THR A 598 -19.43 -13.85 12.28
C THR A 598 -19.88 -12.63 13.09
N PRO A 599 -20.23 -11.51 12.44
CA PRO A 599 -20.85 -10.38 13.11
C PRO A 599 -22.27 -10.76 13.57
N VAL A 600 -22.61 -10.41 14.78
CA VAL A 600 -23.95 -10.53 15.32
C VAL A 600 -24.59 -9.16 15.34
N PHE A 601 -25.60 -8.97 14.51
CA PHE A 601 -26.31 -7.71 14.36
C PHE A 601 -27.44 -7.57 15.37
N LYS A 602 -27.80 -6.34 15.69
CA LYS A 602 -28.93 -6.02 16.56
C LYS A 602 -30.25 -6.50 15.97
N ASP A 603 -30.41 -6.30 14.67
CA ASP A 603 -31.58 -6.71 13.90
C ASP A 603 -31.22 -6.90 12.40
N SER A 604 -32.21 -7.34 11.62
CA SER A 604 -32.03 -7.61 10.18
C SER A 604 -31.78 -6.39 9.30
N SER A 605 -31.67 -5.18 9.84
CA SER A 605 -31.21 -4.00 9.07
C SER A 605 -29.69 -3.94 8.94
N GLU A 606 -28.97 -4.78 9.69
CA GLU A 606 -27.50 -4.87 9.73
C GLU A 606 -26.79 -3.53 10.02
N SER A 607 -27.52 -2.60 10.63
CA SER A 607 -27.02 -1.24 10.88
C SER A 607 -26.13 -1.10 12.11
N GLU A 608 -26.17 -2.09 13.02
CA GLU A 608 -25.44 -2.09 14.29
C GLU A 608 -24.95 -3.51 14.62
N ILE A 609 -23.63 -3.67 14.75
CA ILE A 609 -22.99 -4.91 15.22
C ILE A 609 -22.97 -4.88 16.76
N LEU A 610 -23.53 -5.89 17.39
CA LEU A 610 -23.53 -6.02 18.85
C LEU A 610 -22.24 -6.64 19.38
N TYR A 611 -21.75 -7.68 18.71
CA TYR A 611 -20.51 -8.41 19.03
C TYR A 611 -20.16 -9.35 17.87
N VAL A 612 -19.06 -10.05 17.99
CA VAL A 612 -18.54 -10.96 16.96
C VAL A 612 -18.31 -12.35 17.55
N LEU A 613 -18.67 -13.37 16.82
CA LEU A 613 -18.49 -14.76 17.21
C LEU A 613 -17.47 -15.47 16.28
N PRO A 614 -16.59 -16.34 16.83
CA PRO A 614 -15.64 -17.11 16.05
C PRO A 614 -16.25 -18.34 15.38
N GLU A 615 -15.58 -18.87 14.37
CA GLU A 615 -15.90 -20.16 13.74
C GLU A 615 -16.07 -21.28 14.78
N GLY A 616 -17.02 -22.16 14.53
CA GLY A 616 -17.29 -23.30 15.41
C GLY A 616 -18.22 -22.99 16.59
N THR A 617 -18.58 -21.71 16.81
CA THR A 617 -19.61 -21.35 17.78
C THR A 617 -20.91 -22.07 17.44
N LYS A 618 -21.55 -22.65 18.46
CA LYS A 618 -22.87 -23.31 18.36
C LYS A 618 -23.90 -22.56 19.20
N ASP A 619 -25.04 -22.24 18.57
CA ASP A 619 -26.12 -21.55 19.26
C ASP A 619 -27.49 -22.11 18.87
N SER A 620 -28.49 -21.93 19.71
CA SER A 620 -29.88 -22.20 19.36
C SER A 620 -30.52 -21.03 18.64
N ILE A 621 -31.53 -21.33 17.82
CA ILE A 621 -32.25 -20.34 17.04
C ILE A 621 -33.60 -20.09 17.71
N ASP A 622 -33.85 -18.83 18.09
CA ASP A 622 -35.16 -18.40 18.63
C ASP A 622 -36.19 -18.17 17.52
N ARG A 623 -35.75 -17.57 16.44
CA ARG A 623 -36.55 -17.31 15.23
C ARG A 623 -35.65 -17.08 14.01
N TYR A 624 -36.24 -17.10 12.82
CA TYR A 624 -35.51 -16.84 11.56
C TYR A 624 -36.37 -16.02 10.59
N THR A 625 -35.72 -15.34 9.69
CA THR A 625 -36.30 -14.61 8.56
C THR A 625 -35.83 -15.23 7.24
N GLU A 626 -36.08 -14.59 6.10
CA GLU A 626 -35.57 -15.03 4.79
C GLU A 626 -34.02 -15.11 4.80
N ASP A 627 -33.35 -14.10 5.39
CA ASP A 627 -31.90 -13.94 5.30
C ASP A 627 -31.16 -14.13 6.64
N HIS A 628 -31.89 -14.17 7.80
CA HIS A 628 -31.26 -14.16 9.12
C HIS A 628 -31.74 -15.26 10.05
N PHE A 629 -30.81 -15.75 10.90
CA PHE A 629 -31.11 -16.49 12.13
C PHE A 629 -30.98 -15.56 13.34
N TYR A 630 -32.00 -15.55 14.22
CA TYR A 630 -31.95 -14.87 15.51
C TYR A 630 -31.51 -15.86 16.57
N LEU A 631 -30.37 -15.55 17.22
CA LEU A 631 -29.71 -16.43 18.17
C LEU A 631 -30.28 -16.29 19.57
N SER A 632 -30.32 -17.36 20.35
CA SER A 632 -30.72 -17.31 21.74
C SER A 632 -29.73 -16.57 22.65
N SER A 633 -28.48 -16.49 22.25
CA SER A 633 -27.48 -15.63 22.90
C SER A 633 -27.73 -14.12 22.66
N GLY A 634 -28.65 -13.77 21.79
CA GLY A 634 -29.09 -12.41 21.43
C GLY A 634 -28.56 -11.94 20.07
N GLY A 635 -29.36 -11.09 19.39
CA GLY A 635 -29.05 -10.59 18.06
C GLY A 635 -29.33 -11.55 16.92
N CYS A 636 -28.89 -11.23 15.71
CA CYS A 636 -29.07 -12.07 14.53
C CYS A 636 -27.82 -12.14 13.66
N ILE A 637 -27.71 -13.20 12.88
CA ILE A 637 -26.61 -13.46 11.94
C ILE A 637 -27.18 -13.70 10.54
N GLN A 638 -26.40 -13.45 9.51
CA GLN A 638 -26.72 -13.87 8.13
C GLN A 638 -26.71 -15.40 8.03
N LYS A 639 -27.64 -15.97 7.26
CA LYS A 639 -27.78 -17.43 7.13
C LYS A 639 -26.57 -18.11 6.49
N ASP A 640 -25.89 -17.46 5.57
CA ASP A 640 -24.72 -17.97 4.86
C ASP A 640 -23.48 -18.14 5.76
N SER A 641 -23.44 -17.43 6.90
CA SER A 641 -22.35 -17.53 7.89
C SER A 641 -22.45 -18.77 8.79
N ALA A 642 -23.51 -19.58 8.67
CA ALA A 642 -23.76 -20.71 9.56
C ALA A 642 -24.36 -21.91 8.84
N ARG A 643 -24.11 -23.10 9.37
CA ARG A 643 -24.78 -24.33 8.96
C ARG A 643 -25.81 -24.78 10.04
N ILE A 644 -26.96 -25.24 9.61
CA ILE A 644 -27.99 -25.79 10.50
C ILE A 644 -27.52 -27.14 11.05
N LEU A 645 -27.66 -27.36 12.35
CA LEU A 645 -27.36 -28.62 13.01
C LEU A 645 -28.56 -29.56 12.88
N THR A 646 -28.36 -30.69 12.20
CA THR A 646 -29.43 -31.69 11.95
C THR A 646 -29.35 -32.92 12.84
N SER A 647 -28.30 -33.02 13.65
CA SER A 647 -28.09 -34.14 14.58
C SER A 647 -28.59 -33.81 15.99
N THR A 648 -29.47 -34.62 16.54
CA THR A 648 -29.91 -34.49 17.92
C THR A 648 -28.74 -34.51 18.93
N ALA A 649 -27.68 -35.28 18.63
CA ALA A 649 -26.50 -35.36 19.48
C ALA A 649 -25.76 -34.01 19.51
N ASP A 650 -25.68 -33.27 18.37
CA ASP A 650 -25.06 -31.97 18.30
C ASP A 650 -25.82 -30.92 19.10
N ILE A 651 -27.13 -30.95 19.05
CA ILE A 651 -28.01 -30.02 19.78
C ILE A 651 -27.87 -30.24 21.30
N TYR A 652 -27.79 -31.49 21.78
CA TYR A 652 -27.56 -31.79 23.20
C TYR A 652 -26.16 -31.34 23.70
N THR A 653 -25.21 -31.05 22.82
CA THR A 653 -23.88 -30.55 23.20
C THR A 653 -23.78 -29.03 23.33
N LEU A 654 -24.90 -28.30 23.20
CA LEU A 654 -24.90 -26.84 23.40
C LEU A 654 -24.50 -26.47 24.83
N SER A 655 -25.16 -27.05 25.83
CA SER A 655 -24.88 -26.77 27.25
C SER A 655 -23.46 -27.20 27.65
N LYS A 656 -22.72 -26.30 28.28
CA LYS A 656 -21.32 -26.47 28.69
C LYS A 656 -21.14 -26.32 30.20
N LYS A 657 -19.99 -26.87 30.67
CA LYS A 657 -19.53 -26.70 32.04
C LYS A 657 -18.12 -26.19 32.04
N VAL A 658 -17.92 -25.02 32.58
CA VAL A 658 -16.57 -24.45 32.78
C VAL A 658 -15.94 -25.10 34.00
N LYS A 659 -14.94 -25.94 33.78
CA LYS A 659 -14.28 -26.73 34.83
C LYS A 659 -13.27 -25.88 35.61
N ASN A 660 -12.61 -24.96 34.93
CA ASN A 660 -11.59 -24.08 35.47
C ASN A 660 -11.46 -22.82 34.60
N VAL A 661 -10.91 -21.74 35.17
CA VAL A 661 -10.50 -20.52 34.46
C VAL A 661 -9.05 -20.26 34.77
N VAL A 662 -8.26 -20.01 33.74
CA VAL A 662 -6.82 -19.76 33.82
C VAL A 662 -6.53 -18.42 33.18
N ILE A 663 -5.80 -17.53 33.91
CA ILE A 663 -5.24 -16.30 33.36
C ILE A 663 -3.76 -16.54 33.09
N GLN A 664 -3.29 -16.13 31.94
CA GLN A 664 -1.90 -16.24 31.52
C GLN A 664 -1.46 -14.96 30.83
N THR A 665 -0.51 -14.27 31.41
CA THR A 665 0.14 -13.10 30.81
C THR A 665 1.27 -13.55 29.88
N THR A 666 1.35 -12.94 28.71
CA THR A 666 2.40 -13.14 27.69
C THR A 666 3.02 -11.80 27.30
N ASN A 667 4.01 -11.84 26.44
CA ASN A 667 4.64 -10.64 25.87
C ASN A 667 3.75 -9.87 24.87
N ARG A 668 2.53 -10.33 24.59
CA ARG A 668 1.59 -9.67 23.68
C ARG A 668 0.29 -9.21 24.37
N GLY A 669 0.05 -9.62 25.59
CA GLY A 669 -1.17 -9.33 26.34
C GLY A 669 -1.53 -10.44 27.29
N GLU A 670 -2.81 -10.54 27.63
CA GLU A 670 -3.32 -11.48 28.61
C GLU A 670 -4.38 -12.39 28.00
N TYR A 671 -4.28 -13.69 28.30
CA TYR A 671 -5.25 -14.70 27.89
C TYR A 671 -6.08 -15.16 29.09
N ILE A 672 -7.40 -15.21 28.92
CA ILE A 672 -8.31 -15.88 29.86
C ILE A 672 -8.85 -17.14 29.17
N THR A 673 -8.52 -18.30 29.72
CA THR A 673 -8.95 -19.60 29.18
C THR A 673 -10.09 -20.17 30.03
N PHE A 674 -11.26 -20.39 29.43
CA PHE A 674 -12.40 -21.05 30.02
C PHE A 674 -12.39 -22.53 29.65
N VAL A 675 -11.90 -23.38 30.56
CA VAL A 675 -11.67 -24.81 30.29
C VAL A 675 -12.98 -25.56 30.16
N GLY A 676 -13.26 -26.14 28.99
CA GLY A 676 -14.47 -26.89 28.67
C GLY A 676 -15.60 -26.07 28.03
N ALA A 677 -15.37 -24.76 27.73
CA ALA A 677 -16.38 -23.88 27.12
C ALA A 677 -16.31 -23.84 25.59
N SER A 678 -15.71 -24.81 24.93
CA SER A 678 -15.60 -24.81 23.46
C SER A 678 -16.98 -24.67 22.80
N SER A 679 -17.04 -23.93 21.73
CA SER A 679 -18.25 -23.65 20.95
C SER A 679 -19.38 -22.88 21.66
N ALA A 680 -19.23 -22.47 22.92
CA ALA A 680 -20.20 -21.61 23.57
C ALA A 680 -20.16 -20.18 23.01
N PRO A 681 -21.29 -19.50 22.79
CA PRO A 681 -21.28 -18.09 22.41
C PRO A 681 -20.67 -17.24 23.53
N CYS A 682 -19.83 -16.28 23.15
CA CYS A 682 -19.23 -15.31 24.05
C CYS A 682 -19.39 -13.90 23.46
N ALA A 683 -20.36 -13.15 23.96
CA ALA A 683 -20.53 -11.75 23.65
C ALA A 683 -19.57 -10.92 24.51
N VAL A 684 -18.77 -10.06 23.88
CA VAL A 684 -17.82 -9.17 24.56
C VAL A 684 -18.24 -7.73 24.32
N ARG A 685 -18.36 -6.96 25.41
CA ARG A 685 -18.63 -5.52 25.40
C ARG A 685 -17.53 -4.78 26.14
N TYR A 686 -17.08 -3.69 25.58
CA TYR A 686 -16.15 -2.76 26.23
C TYR A 686 -16.81 -1.40 26.43
N ASP A 687 -16.85 -0.96 27.68
CA ASP A 687 -17.24 0.40 28.06
C ASP A 687 -15.96 1.24 28.29
N ALA A 688 -15.69 2.17 27.39
CA ALA A 688 -14.49 2.97 27.43
C ALA A 688 -14.50 4.04 28.54
N GLU A 689 -15.69 4.54 28.95
CA GLU A 689 -15.82 5.54 30.01
C GLU A 689 -15.58 4.89 31.39
N GLU A 690 -16.20 3.76 31.64
CA GLU A 690 -16.05 3.01 32.90
C GLU A 690 -14.81 2.10 32.90
N ARG A 691 -14.17 1.91 31.73
CA ARG A 691 -13.00 1.03 31.50
C ARG A 691 -13.27 -0.42 31.93
N VAL A 692 -14.43 -0.93 31.53
CA VAL A 692 -14.92 -2.25 31.90
C VAL A 692 -15.16 -3.10 30.67
N VAL A 693 -14.63 -4.34 30.68
CA VAL A 693 -14.94 -5.36 29.68
C VAL A 693 -15.91 -6.37 30.30
N THR A 694 -17.05 -6.61 29.66
CA THR A 694 -18.03 -7.62 30.09
C THR A 694 -18.07 -8.76 29.08
N LEU A 695 -17.82 -9.96 29.56
CA LEU A 695 -17.99 -11.20 28.79
C LEU A 695 -19.33 -11.83 29.18
N THR A 696 -20.21 -12.09 28.22
CA THR A 696 -21.45 -12.86 28.42
C THR A 696 -21.27 -14.20 27.72
N LEU A 697 -21.09 -15.25 28.50
CA LEU A 697 -20.96 -16.62 28.00
C LEU A 697 -22.35 -17.31 28.08
N SER A 698 -22.93 -17.65 26.94
CA SER A 698 -24.25 -18.35 26.87
C SER A 698 -24.06 -19.87 26.87
N HIS A 699 -25.11 -20.57 27.24
CA HIS A 699 -25.15 -22.04 27.38
C HIS A 699 -24.17 -22.60 28.41
N ILE A 700 -23.83 -21.82 29.45
CA ILE A 700 -22.96 -22.24 30.55
C ILE A 700 -23.80 -22.58 31.77
N THR A 701 -24.02 -23.85 32.05
CA THR A 701 -24.83 -24.36 33.17
C THR A 701 -24.08 -24.43 34.50
N GLN A 702 -22.75 -24.49 34.46
CA GLN A 702 -21.90 -24.55 35.67
C GLN A 702 -20.54 -23.87 35.41
N MET A 703 -20.14 -23.02 36.34
CA MET A 703 -18.80 -22.40 36.36
C MET A 703 -18.34 -22.24 37.79
N ASN A 704 -17.02 -22.40 38.03
CA ASN A 704 -16.43 -22.20 39.35
C ASN A 704 -16.31 -20.69 39.64
N ASP A 705 -16.77 -20.26 40.83
CA ASP A 705 -16.86 -18.84 41.23
C ASP A 705 -15.57 -18.22 41.76
N ARG A 706 -14.50 -19.01 41.86
CA ARG A 706 -13.23 -18.57 42.49
C ARG A 706 -12.26 -17.84 41.50
N LEU A 707 -12.76 -16.89 40.68
CA LEU A 707 -11.91 -16.07 39.82
C LEU A 707 -11.14 -14.97 40.58
N ASN A 708 -11.63 -14.55 41.77
CA ASN A 708 -11.08 -13.44 42.58
C ASN A 708 -9.65 -13.69 43.11
N TYR A 709 -9.08 -14.87 42.90
CA TYR A 709 -7.70 -15.20 43.28
C TYR A 709 -6.73 -15.25 42.11
N LEU A 710 -7.16 -14.91 40.91
CA LEU A 710 -6.30 -14.89 39.74
C LEU A 710 -5.59 -13.54 39.65
N ASN A 711 -4.26 -13.57 39.58
CA ASN A 711 -3.47 -12.37 39.34
C ASN A 711 -3.56 -12.02 37.86
N SER A 712 -3.97 -10.79 37.56
CA SER A 712 -3.98 -10.22 36.24
C SER A 712 -3.06 -9.01 36.18
N ASP A 713 -2.27 -8.87 35.10
CA ASP A 713 -1.50 -7.66 34.86
C ASP A 713 -2.35 -6.54 34.28
N LEU A 714 -3.44 -6.89 33.60
CA LEU A 714 -4.34 -5.98 32.90
C LEU A 714 -5.53 -5.51 33.75
N PHE A 715 -6.17 -6.42 34.52
CA PHE A 715 -7.39 -6.15 35.26
C PHE A 715 -7.13 -5.95 36.76
N GLU A 716 -7.81 -4.97 37.37
CA GLU A 716 -7.77 -4.72 38.80
C GLU A 716 -8.85 -5.48 39.57
N ASP A 717 -9.98 -5.76 38.92
CA ASP A 717 -11.12 -6.50 39.52
C ASP A 717 -11.77 -7.41 38.47
N ILE A 718 -12.19 -8.59 38.94
CA ILE A 718 -12.87 -9.61 38.15
C ILE A 718 -14.06 -10.12 38.92
N GLN A 719 -15.28 -9.85 38.44
CA GLN A 719 -16.52 -10.28 39.02
C GLN A 719 -17.25 -11.30 38.15
N VAL A 720 -17.99 -12.23 38.77
CA VAL A 720 -18.76 -13.25 38.07
C VAL A 720 -20.17 -13.28 38.61
N ASP A 721 -21.13 -12.99 37.74
CA ASP A 721 -22.55 -13.15 37.99
C ASP A 721 -23.13 -14.28 37.14
N LYS A 722 -24.12 -15.00 37.64
CA LYS A 722 -24.72 -16.16 36.98
C LYS A 722 -26.21 -16.02 36.85
N ASP A 723 -26.73 -16.29 35.69
CA ASP A 723 -28.11 -16.54 35.37
C ASP A 723 -28.32 -18.03 35.03
N GLU A 724 -29.55 -18.45 34.69
CA GLU A 724 -29.93 -19.85 34.52
C GLU A 724 -28.99 -20.60 33.54
N ASP A 725 -28.63 -20.03 32.37
CA ASP A 725 -27.71 -20.64 31.41
C ASP A 725 -26.71 -19.63 30.84
N GLN A 726 -26.56 -18.45 31.46
CA GLN A 726 -25.56 -17.44 31.11
C GLN A 726 -24.65 -17.13 32.29
N VAL A 727 -23.43 -16.79 31.98
CA VAL A 727 -22.43 -16.30 32.93
C VAL A 727 -21.88 -14.97 32.45
N HIS A 728 -21.95 -13.96 33.29
CA HIS A 728 -21.38 -12.63 33.05
C HIS A 728 -20.09 -12.50 33.83
N VAL A 729 -19.00 -12.23 33.11
CA VAL A 729 -17.68 -11.95 33.69
C VAL A 729 -17.34 -10.48 33.41
N THR A 730 -17.33 -9.69 34.49
CA THR A 730 -17.01 -8.26 34.45
C THR A 730 -15.54 -8.05 34.83
N LEU A 731 -14.77 -7.46 33.92
CA LEU A 731 -13.33 -7.25 34.02
C LEU A 731 -13.06 -5.75 34.06
N LYS A 732 -12.60 -5.21 35.18
CA LYS A 732 -12.23 -3.81 35.31
C LYS A 732 -10.76 -3.61 35.01
N LEU A 733 -10.44 -2.78 34.02
CA LEU A 733 -9.06 -2.45 33.66
C LEU A 733 -8.37 -1.64 34.76
N LYS A 734 -7.08 -1.89 35.01
CA LYS A 734 -6.23 -1.08 35.90
C LYS A 734 -6.19 0.37 35.40
N GLU A 735 -6.03 1.29 36.34
CA GLU A 735 -5.91 2.73 36.04
C GLU A 735 -4.75 2.97 35.06
N ASN A 736 -5.02 3.77 34.03
CA ASN A 736 -4.07 4.12 32.95
C ASN A 736 -3.51 2.95 32.11
N MET A 737 -4.00 1.70 32.30
CA MET A 737 -3.56 0.58 31.46
C MET A 737 -4.16 0.73 30.06
N PRO A 738 -3.36 0.79 28.96
CA PRO A 738 -3.90 0.85 27.61
C PRO A 738 -4.66 -0.45 27.24
N PHE A 739 -5.64 -0.32 26.36
CA PHE A 739 -6.45 -1.45 25.90
C PHE A 739 -6.75 -1.29 24.40
N TYR A 740 -6.26 -2.23 23.60
CA TYR A 740 -6.30 -2.19 22.12
C TYR A 740 -7.16 -3.30 21.51
N GLY A 741 -8.12 -3.82 22.27
CA GLY A 741 -9.08 -4.82 21.79
C GLY A 741 -8.86 -6.22 22.32
N TYR A 742 -9.59 -7.15 21.71
CA TYR A 742 -9.66 -8.54 22.19
C TYR A 742 -9.86 -9.50 21.01
N GLN A 743 -9.71 -10.80 21.29
CA GLN A 743 -10.04 -11.87 20.34
C GLN A 743 -10.59 -13.08 21.10
N VAL A 744 -11.66 -13.69 20.57
CA VAL A 744 -12.22 -14.95 21.08
C VAL A 744 -11.87 -16.07 20.12
N SER A 745 -11.41 -17.19 20.64
CA SER A 745 -11.05 -18.37 19.84
C SER A 745 -11.34 -19.68 20.61
N PHE A 746 -11.38 -20.81 19.88
CA PHE A 746 -11.52 -22.13 20.48
C PHE A 746 -10.29 -22.98 20.17
N HIS A 747 -9.74 -23.60 21.22
CA HIS A 747 -8.61 -24.50 21.08
C HIS A 747 -8.70 -25.68 22.06
N GLU A 748 -8.53 -26.91 21.55
CA GLU A 748 -8.52 -28.14 22.36
C GLU A 748 -9.67 -28.28 23.37
N GLY A 749 -10.87 -27.88 22.97
CA GLY A 749 -12.07 -28.00 23.83
C GLY A 749 -12.28 -26.85 24.81
N ASN A 750 -11.49 -25.79 24.73
CA ASN A 750 -11.54 -24.61 25.57
C ASN A 750 -11.93 -23.38 24.77
N MET A 751 -12.49 -22.38 25.45
CA MET A 751 -12.61 -21.01 24.95
C MET A 751 -11.43 -20.19 25.45
N ILE A 752 -10.80 -19.44 24.57
CA ILE A 752 -9.68 -18.54 24.90
C ILE A 752 -10.10 -17.13 24.50
N VAL A 753 -10.05 -16.20 25.44
CA VAL A 753 -10.24 -14.78 25.20
C VAL A 753 -8.88 -14.09 25.41
N TYR A 754 -8.36 -13.52 24.36
CA TYR A 754 -7.14 -12.73 24.37
C TYR A 754 -7.47 -11.24 24.52
N PHE A 755 -6.73 -10.53 25.34
CA PHE A 755 -6.84 -9.09 25.57
C PHE A 755 -5.52 -8.40 25.25
N ARG A 756 -5.56 -7.40 24.39
CA ARG A 756 -4.39 -6.66 23.91
C ARG A 756 -4.17 -5.41 24.74
N SER A 757 -3.04 -5.35 25.46
CA SER A 757 -2.65 -4.21 26.32
C SER A 757 -1.53 -3.35 25.72
N HIS A 758 -0.88 -3.81 24.67
CA HIS A 758 0.17 -3.11 23.94
C HIS A 758 0.22 -3.61 22.50
N LEU A 759 0.80 -2.84 21.61
CA LEU A 759 0.83 -3.09 20.17
C LEU A 759 2.12 -3.78 19.71
N SER A 760 3.25 -3.52 20.35
CA SER A 760 4.54 -4.11 19.98
C SER A 760 4.84 -5.40 20.77
N GLU A 761 5.71 -6.26 20.23
CA GLU A 761 6.13 -7.50 20.90
C GLU A 761 6.98 -7.23 22.14
N ASP A 762 7.76 -6.17 22.16
CA ASP A 762 8.57 -5.75 23.31
C ASP A 762 8.30 -4.29 23.70
N PRO A 763 7.24 -4.02 24.45
CA PRO A 763 6.91 -2.66 24.88
C PRO A 763 7.92 -2.09 25.89
N ARG A 764 8.95 -2.84 26.27
CA ARG A 764 10.02 -2.39 27.20
C ARG A 764 11.19 -1.71 26.48
N GLY A 765 11.19 -1.67 25.15
CA GLY A 765 12.13 -0.90 24.35
C GLY A 765 13.49 -1.56 24.12
N ASN A 766 13.59 -2.89 24.21
CA ASN A 766 14.84 -3.60 23.89
C ASN A 766 14.96 -3.98 22.39
N THR A 767 13.87 -3.87 21.64
CA THR A 767 13.80 -4.13 20.20
C THR A 767 13.23 -2.92 19.46
N PRO A 768 13.37 -2.82 18.15
CA PRO A 768 12.71 -1.78 17.36
C PRO A 768 11.19 -1.73 17.62
N THR A 769 10.61 -0.53 17.64
CA THR A 769 9.23 -0.26 18.09
C THR A 769 8.17 -1.10 17.40
N LEU A 770 8.27 -1.31 16.08
CA LEU A 770 7.29 -2.11 15.32
C LEU A 770 7.65 -3.58 15.19
N GLN A 771 8.79 -4.02 15.73
CA GLN A 771 9.21 -5.42 15.58
C GLN A 771 8.18 -6.38 16.18
N GLY A 772 7.78 -7.38 15.37
CA GLY A 772 6.81 -8.39 15.76
C GLY A 772 5.35 -7.94 15.72
N MET A 773 5.07 -6.65 15.45
CA MET A 773 3.71 -6.14 15.29
C MET A 773 3.11 -6.65 13.96
N ASN A 774 1.94 -7.26 14.02
CA ASN A 774 1.21 -7.73 12.85
C ASN A 774 0.31 -6.62 12.32
N ILE A 775 0.60 -6.09 11.15
CA ILE A 775 -0.20 -5.05 10.50
C ILE A 775 -0.83 -5.60 9.23
N VAL A 776 -2.14 -5.51 9.12
CA VAL A 776 -2.85 -5.86 7.89
C VAL A 776 -3.27 -4.58 7.18
N ILE A 777 -2.88 -4.46 5.92
CA ILE A 777 -3.27 -3.35 5.04
C ILE A 777 -4.24 -3.89 4.00
N ASP A 778 -5.42 -3.33 3.99
CA ASP A 778 -6.44 -3.60 3.00
C ASP A 778 -6.41 -2.52 1.92
N ALA A 779 -6.19 -2.94 0.67
CA ALA A 779 -6.33 -2.06 -0.48
C ALA A 779 -7.76 -2.17 -1.00
N GLY A 780 -8.61 -1.21 -0.69
CA GLY A 780 -10.03 -1.25 -1.01
C GLY A 780 -10.33 -1.49 -2.50
N HIS A 781 -11.45 -2.15 -2.80
CA HIS A 781 -11.91 -2.55 -4.14
C HIS A 781 -11.05 -3.62 -4.82
N GLY A 782 -11.31 -3.92 -6.09
CA GLY A 782 -10.58 -4.91 -6.89
C GLY A 782 -11.45 -5.70 -7.86
N GLY A 783 -10.85 -6.37 -8.82
CA GLY A 783 -11.52 -7.21 -9.81
C GLY A 783 -12.43 -6.43 -10.75
N LYS A 784 -13.74 -6.58 -10.61
CA LYS A 784 -14.75 -5.83 -11.35
C LYS A 784 -15.22 -4.56 -10.64
N ASP A 785 -14.88 -4.43 -9.38
CA ASP A 785 -15.17 -3.27 -8.57
C ASP A 785 -13.97 -2.30 -8.64
N PHE A 786 -14.08 -1.30 -9.49
CA PHE A 786 -13.04 -0.27 -9.65
C PHE A 786 -13.13 0.86 -8.61
N GLY A 787 -14.10 0.79 -7.68
CA GLY A 787 -14.38 1.84 -6.73
C GLY A 787 -14.92 3.12 -7.38
N ALA A 788 -14.58 4.25 -6.79
CA ALA A 788 -15.02 5.55 -7.29
C ALA A 788 -14.39 5.90 -8.65
N ASP A 789 -15.19 6.48 -9.51
CA ASP A 789 -14.72 7.08 -10.76
C ASP A 789 -13.85 8.32 -10.45
N SER A 790 -12.79 8.48 -11.21
CA SER A 790 -11.95 9.68 -11.15
C SER A 790 -12.39 10.76 -12.13
N LEU A 791 -11.95 11.98 -11.89
CA LEU A 791 -12.24 13.12 -12.80
C LEU A 791 -11.71 12.90 -14.23
N MET A 792 -10.78 11.98 -14.45
CA MET A 792 -10.24 11.59 -15.75
C MET A 792 -11.02 10.44 -16.40
N GLY A 793 -12.01 9.89 -15.71
CA GLY A 793 -12.79 8.74 -16.18
C GLY A 793 -11.88 7.57 -16.58
N ILE A 794 -12.22 6.87 -17.66
CA ILE A 794 -11.46 5.71 -18.16
C ILE A 794 -10.02 6.02 -18.63
N GLN A 795 -9.63 7.27 -18.71
CA GLN A 795 -8.29 7.71 -19.12
C GLN A 795 -7.36 7.97 -17.92
N GLY A 796 -7.88 7.91 -16.71
CA GLY A 796 -7.13 8.11 -15.47
C GLY A 796 -7.00 6.85 -14.63
N ALA A 797 -6.26 6.97 -13.54
CA ALA A 797 -6.27 5.94 -12.51
C ALA A 797 -7.61 5.97 -11.75
N ASN A 798 -8.18 4.81 -11.51
CA ASN A 798 -9.38 4.62 -10.69
C ASN A 798 -8.99 4.44 -9.22
N GLU A 799 -9.98 4.39 -8.36
CA GLU A 799 -9.77 4.23 -6.92
C GLU A 799 -9.00 2.94 -6.59
N GLU A 800 -9.39 1.81 -7.17
CA GLU A 800 -8.79 0.50 -6.95
C GLU A 800 -7.27 0.49 -7.18
N ALA A 801 -6.82 1.09 -8.29
CA ALA A 801 -5.40 1.15 -8.63
C ALA A 801 -4.61 2.09 -7.71
N LEU A 802 -5.21 3.21 -7.29
CA LEU A 802 -4.58 4.17 -6.37
C LEU A 802 -4.49 3.61 -4.95
N ASN A 803 -5.53 2.90 -4.50
CA ASN A 803 -5.53 2.23 -3.19
C ASN A 803 -4.42 1.18 -3.12
N LEU A 804 -4.27 0.35 -4.16
CA LEU A 804 -3.21 -0.65 -4.24
C LEU A 804 -1.82 -0.01 -4.23
N ALA A 805 -1.62 1.07 -4.99
CA ALA A 805 -0.32 1.74 -5.05
C ALA A 805 0.10 2.33 -3.68
N VAL A 806 -0.84 2.92 -2.93
CA VAL A 806 -0.56 3.41 -1.57
C VAL A 806 -0.32 2.25 -0.60
N ALA A 807 -1.12 1.17 -0.68
CA ALA A 807 -0.99 0.02 0.19
C ALA A 807 0.36 -0.70 0.00
N GLU A 808 0.83 -0.87 -1.25
CA GLU A 808 2.15 -1.43 -1.56
C GLU A 808 3.29 -0.56 -1.02
N ALA A 809 3.20 0.76 -1.20
CA ALA A 809 4.22 1.68 -0.69
C ALA A 809 4.24 1.72 0.85
N LEU A 810 3.07 1.61 1.50
CA LEU A 810 2.96 1.53 2.95
C LEU A 810 3.48 0.20 3.49
N TYR A 811 3.19 -0.91 2.79
CA TYR A 811 3.76 -2.22 3.10
C TYR A 811 5.29 -2.15 3.15
N ASP A 812 5.92 -1.66 2.07
CA ASP A 812 7.38 -1.56 1.98
C ASP A 812 7.98 -0.74 3.13
N ARG A 813 7.31 0.35 3.53
CA ARG A 813 7.81 1.21 4.60
C ARG A 813 7.66 0.58 5.98
N LEU A 814 6.52 -0.01 6.31
CA LEU A 814 6.27 -0.65 7.60
C LEU A 814 7.12 -1.92 7.78
N ASP A 815 7.30 -2.72 6.72
CA ASP A 815 8.22 -3.87 6.72
C ASP A 815 9.66 -3.43 7.02
N ASN A 816 10.12 -2.36 6.39
CA ASN A 816 11.44 -1.77 6.67
C ASN A 816 11.58 -1.24 8.11
N LEU A 817 10.48 -0.88 8.77
CA LEU A 817 10.45 -0.49 10.19
C LEU A 817 10.37 -1.69 11.15
N GLY A 818 10.32 -2.92 10.62
CA GLY A 818 10.37 -4.17 11.36
C GLY A 818 9.02 -4.80 11.69
N ALA A 819 7.89 -4.28 11.18
CA ALA A 819 6.59 -4.90 11.33
C ALA A 819 6.44 -6.15 10.45
N ASN A 820 5.58 -7.07 10.87
CA ASN A 820 5.08 -8.15 10.01
C ASN A 820 3.87 -7.61 9.24
N VAL A 821 4.04 -7.27 7.98
CA VAL A 821 3.00 -6.62 7.20
C VAL A 821 2.33 -7.61 6.24
N PHE A 822 1.03 -7.53 6.12
CA PHE A 822 0.23 -8.39 5.24
C PHE A 822 -0.73 -7.54 4.42
N LEU A 823 -0.71 -7.72 3.11
CA LEU A 823 -1.70 -7.12 2.20
C LEU A 823 -2.90 -8.06 2.05
N THR A 824 -4.13 -7.52 2.02
CA THR A 824 -5.32 -8.30 1.67
C THR A 824 -5.26 -8.74 0.20
N ARG A 825 -4.76 -7.88 -0.69
CA ARG A 825 -4.46 -8.18 -2.09
C ARG A 825 -3.16 -7.50 -2.52
N SER A 826 -2.42 -8.13 -3.40
CA SER A 826 -1.17 -7.62 -4.00
C SER A 826 -1.27 -7.46 -5.51
N ASP A 827 -2.46 -7.55 -6.07
CA ASP A 827 -2.77 -7.36 -7.48
C ASP A 827 -4.18 -6.76 -7.64
N HIS A 828 -4.67 -6.70 -8.86
CA HIS A 828 -6.00 -6.18 -9.19
C HIS A 828 -7.16 -7.17 -8.92
N SER A 829 -6.95 -8.25 -8.18
CA SER A 829 -8.01 -9.20 -7.81
C SER A 829 -8.98 -8.58 -6.79
N ALA A 830 -10.23 -9.05 -6.81
CA ALA A 830 -11.22 -8.68 -5.81
C ALA A 830 -11.02 -9.52 -4.54
N MET A 831 -11.23 -8.88 -3.39
CA MET A 831 -11.44 -9.55 -2.12
C MET A 831 -12.74 -9.00 -1.50
N ALA A 832 -13.62 -9.88 -1.03
CA ALA A 832 -14.84 -9.44 -0.35
C ALA A 832 -14.51 -8.80 0.99
N GLY A 833 -15.31 -7.83 1.43
CA GLY A 833 -15.04 -7.10 2.67
C GLY A 833 -14.87 -8.00 3.90
N LEU A 834 -15.64 -9.08 4.00
CA LEU A 834 -15.49 -10.07 5.07
C LEU A 834 -14.16 -10.83 4.98
N ASP A 835 -13.72 -11.18 3.76
CA ASP A 835 -12.46 -11.89 3.57
C ASP A 835 -11.26 -11.02 3.99
N CYS A 836 -11.32 -9.69 3.80
CA CYS A 836 -10.28 -8.76 4.27
C CYS A 836 -10.14 -8.82 5.80
N VAL A 837 -11.27 -8.82 6.52
CA VAL A 837 -11.27 -8.94 7.98
C VAL A 837 -10.81 -10.34 8.44
N MET A 838 -11.16 -11.39 7.70
CA MET A 838 -10.67 -12.74 7.97
C MET A 838 -9.15 -12.82 7.88
N VAL A 839 -8.53 -12.13 6.92
CA VAL A 839 -7.06 -12.00 6.87
C VAL A 839 -6.54 -11.38 8.15
N ALA A 840 -7.15 -10.30 8.63
CA ALA A 840 -6.74 -9.62 9.86
C ALA A 840 -6.84 -10.56 11.09
N GLN A 841 -7.91 -11.32 11.21
CA GLN A 841 -8.08 -12.28 12.31
C GLN A 841 -7.12 -13.48 12.19
N TYR A 842 -7.01 -14.05 11.01
CA TYR A 842 -6.10 -15.18 10.78
C TYR A 842 -4.63 -14.81 11.03
N ARG A 843 -4.26 -13.56 10.78
CA ARG A 843 -2.91 -13.02 11.03
C ARG A 843 -2.73 -12.46 12.44
N GLU A 844 -3.76 -12.56 13.30
CA GLU A 844 -3.76 -11.99 14.64
C GLU A 844 -3.31 -10.51 14.62
N ALA A 845 -3.92 -9.72 13.73
CA ALA A 845 -3.51 -8.34 13.48
C ALA A 845 -3.56 -7.49 14.75
N ASP A 846 -2.52 -6.72 14.97
CA ASP A 846 -2.43 -5.69 16.01
C ASP A 846 -2.96 -4.34 15.50
N LEU A 847 -3.02 -4.17 14.18
CA LEU A 847 -3.57 -3.01 13.49
C LEU A 847 -4.13 -3.43 12.12
N PHE A 848 -5.33 -2.95 11.80
CA PHE A 848 -5.96 -3.11 10.50
C PHE A 848 -6.17 -1.74 9.84
N LEU A 849 -5.67 -1.57 8.63
CA LEU A 849 -5.75 -0.32 7.86
C LEU A 849 -6.40 -0.60 6.51
N SER A 850 -7.56 -0.03 6.25
CA SER A 850 -8.19 -0.07 4.93
C SER A 850 -7.93 1.26 4.21
N ILE A 851 -7.31 1.20 3.04
CA ILE A 851 -6.92 2.35 2.23
C ILE A 851 -7.93 2.56 1.12
N HIS A 852 -8.50 3.75 1.09
CA HIS A 852 -9.52 4.17 0.15
C HIS A 852 -9.27 5.57 -0.40
N HIS A 853 -9.99 5.88 -1.47
CA HIS A 853 -10.30 7.20 -1.97
C HIS A 853 -11.82 7.27 -2.21
N CYS A 854 -12.39 8.45 -2.33
CA CYS A 854 -13.82 8.59 -2.55
C CYS A 854 -14.14 9.36 -3.85
N GLY A 855 -15.39 9.30 -4.32
CA GLY A 855 -15.82 9.97 -5.55
C GLY A 855 -16.84 11.08 -5.37
N ASN A 856 -17.46 11.20 -4.20
CA ASN A 856 -18.62 12.11 -4.00
C ASN A 856 -18.69 12.78 -2.62
N GLN A 857 -17.63 12.67 -1.82
CA GLN A 857 -17.51 13.30 -0.52
C GLN A 857 -16.88 14.69 -0.61
N LYS A 858 -16.68 15.33 0.53
CA LYS A 858 -15.90 16.57 0.61
C LYS A 858 -14.43 16.27 0.29
N SER A 859 -13.73 17.28 -0.24
CA SER A 859 -12.29 17.15 -0.51
C SER A 859 -11.47 16.96 0.77
N GLY A 860 -10.30 16.34 0.63
CA GLY A 860 -9.34 16.08 1.70
C GLY A 860 -9.50 14.70 2.33
N ILE A 861 -8.77 14.49 3.43
CA ILE A 861 -8.70 13.22 4.13
C ILE A 861 -9.95 13.02 4.99
N SER A 862 -10.50 11.80 4.99
CA SER A 862 -11.56 11.36 5.90
C SER A 862 -11.15 10.04 6.52
N ILE A 863 -11.25 9.92 7.85
CA ILE A 863 -10.92 8.70 8.57
C ILE A 863 -12.11 8.26 9.40
N SER A 864 -12.51 7.01 9.22
CA SER A 864 -13.41 6.32 10.13
C SER A 864 -12.68 5.19 10.84
N CYS A 865 -13.07 4.87 12.06
CA CYS A 865 -12.39 3.90 12.89
C CYS A 865 -13.35 3.17 13.83
N ASN A 866 -12.93 2.03 14.36
CA ASN A 866 -13.58 1.40 15.50
C ASN A 866 -13.16 2.08 16.82
N GLN A 867 -13.78 1.69 17.93
CA GLN A 867 -13.50 2.26 19.26
C GLN A 867 -12.04 2.10 19.74
N PHE A 868 -11.28 1.15 19.18
CA PHE A 868 -9.88 0.92 19.56
C PHE A 868 -8.89 1.74 18.72
N GLY A 869 -9.33 2.27 17.58
CA GLY A 869 -8.51 3.03 16.64
C GLY A 869 -8.64 4.55 16.76
N GLU A 870 -9.50 5.08 17.63
CA GLU A 870 -9.88 6.51 17.65
C GLU A 870 -8.67 7.44 17.87
N GLU A 871 -7.81 7.10 18.83
CA GLU A 871 -6.64 7.94 19.14
C GLU A 871 -5.66 8.00 17.96
N LEU A 872 -5.36 6.84 17.33
CA LEU A 872 -4.52 6.79 16.13
C LEU A 872 -5.18 7.53 14.96
N ALA A 873 -6.49 7.35 14.75
CA ALA A 873 -7.23 8.02 13.69
C ALA A 873 -7.16 9.54 13.82
N GLN A 874 -7.28 10.07 15.05
CA GLN A 874 -7.16 11.51 15.30
C GLN A 874 -5.73 12.01 15.02
N GLN A 875 -4.70 11.28 15.46
CA GLN A 875 -3.31 11.63 15.18
C GLN A 875 -3.02 11.61 13.68
N LEU A 876 -3.49 10.59 12.95
CA LEU A 876 -3.36 10.51 11.51
C LEU A 876 -4.06 11.67 10.80
N SER A 877 -5.32 11.96 11.16
CA SER A 877 -6.08 13.05 10.57
C SER A 877 -5.38 14.40 10.73
N ASP A 878 -4.90 14.69 11.94
CA ASP A 878 -4.27 15.98 12.28
C ASP A 878 -2.87 16.15 11.66
N GLN A 879 -2.07 15.10 11.62
CA GLN A 879 -0.70 15.18 11.13
C GLN A 879 -0.63 15.00 9.62
N LEU A 880 -1.33 13.99 9.06
CA LEU A 880 -1.28 13.69 7.64
C LEU A 880 -1.86 14.85 6.80
N SER A 881 -2.97 15.47 7.25
CA SER A 881 -3.54 16.63 6.55
C SER A 881 -2.57 17.82 6.48
N LYS A 882 -1.82 18.08 7.56
CA LYS A 882 -0.76 19.12 7.58
C LYS A 882 0.39 18.76 6.64
N GLN A 883 0.85 17.52 6.68
CA GLN A 883 1.97 17.05 5.86
C GLN A 883 1.64 17.01 4.37
N LEU A 884 0.40 16.68 4.02
CA LEU A 884 -0.08 16.66 2.64
C LEU A 884 -0.72 17.98 2.19
N GLN A 885 -0.79 18.99 3.09
CA GLN A 885 -1.37 20.31 2.86
C GLN A 885 -2.78 20.25 2.27
N CYS A 886 -3.62 19.40 2.85
CA CYS A 886 -5.01 19.23 2.46
C CYS A 886 -5.95 19.40 3.68
N SER A 887 -7.25 19.53 3.40
CA SER A 887 -8.26 19.52 4.45
C SER A 887 -8.42 18.13 5.07
N ALA A 888 -8.83 18.07 6.33
CA ALA A 888 -9.29 16.84 6.97
C ALA A 888 -10.74 16.99 7.40
N GLN A 889 -11.50 15.91 7.30
CA GLN A 889 -12.83 15.81 7.88
C GLN A 889 -12.71 15.36 9.34
N PRO A 890 -13.70 15.65 10.21
CA PRO A 890 -13.73 15.10 11.56
C PRO A 890 -13.65 13.56 11.53
N VAL A 891 -12.88 12.99 12.44
CA VAL A 891 -12.82 11.53 12.60
C VAL A 891 -14.20 11.02 13.04
N VAL A 892 -14.64 9.90 12.47
CA VAL A 892 -15.93 9.28 12.75
C VAL A 892 -15.70 7.91 13.35
N GLN A 893 -16.18 7.70 14.58
CA GLN A 893 -16.29 6.35 15.11
C GLN A 893 -17.48 5.66 14.44
N THR A 894 -17.27 4.49 13.87
CA THR A 894 -18.33 3.71 13.22
C THR A 894 -18.49 2.36 13.90
N SER A 895 -19.72 1.86 13.95
CA SER A 895 -20.05 0.49 14.27
C SER A 895 -20.38 -0.31 13.01
N SER A 896 -19.89 0.14 11.85
CA SER A 896 -20.14 -0.49 10.56
C SER A 896 -18.93 -1.30 10.09
N TYR A 897 -19.25 -2.45 9.57
CA TYR A 897 -18.39 -3.36 8.85
C TYR A 897 -17.50 -2.67 7.79
N PRO A 898 -16.20 -3.04 7.59
CA PRO A 898 -15.51 -4.18 8.24
C PRO A 898 -14.73 -3.82 9.53
N GLY A 899 -14.59 -2.55 9.86
CA GLY A 899 -13.73 -2.08 10.95
C GLY A 899 -14.00 -2.69 12.33
N ASP A 900 -15.27 -2.80 12.71
CA ASP A 900 -15.65 -3.31 14.03
C ASP A 900 -15.42 -4.81 14.22
N VAL A 901 -15.32 -5.54 13.11
CA VAL A 901 -15.17 -7.01 13.14
C VAL A 901 -13.72 -7.42 13.38
N SER A 902 -12.76 -6.54 13.15
CA SER A 902 -11.33 -6.84 13.34
C SER A 902 -10.93 -7.04 14.80
N LEU A 903 -11.68 -6.42 15.75
CA LEU A 903 -11.44 -6.47 17.19
C LEU A 903 -10.05 -6.00 17.65
N ALA A 904 -9.29 -5.40 16.75
CA ALA A 904 -8.04 -4.67 16.93
C ALA A 904 -8.28 -3.20 16.55
N PRO A 905 -7.37 -2.27 16.83
CA PRO A 905 -7.41 -0.94 16.23
C PRO A 905 -7.58 -1.05 14.72
N SER A 906 -8.66 -0.46 14.21
CA SER A 906 -9.06 -0.59 12.81
C SER A 906 -9.49 0.76 12.26
N LEU A 907 -8.90 1.14 11.12
CA LEU A 907 -9.12 2.41 10.47
C LEU A 907 -9.46 2.21 8.99
N ASN A 908 -10.46 2.94 8.52
CA ASN A 908 -10.70 3.15 7.10
C ASN A 908 -10.28 4.57 6.74
N ILE A 909 -9.33 4.70 5.83
CA ILE A 909 -8.63 5.95 5.51
C ILE A 909 -8.94 6.32 4.06
N ASP A 910 -9.85 7.29 3.88
CA ASP A 910 -10.09 7.95 2.59
C ASP A 910 -9.06 9.06 2.40
N LEU A 911 -8.19 8.92 1.40
CA LEU A 911 -7.07 9.84 1.14
C LEU A 911 -7.45 11.04 0.27
N GLY A 912 -8.67 11.11 -0.21
CA GLY A 912 -9.19 12.25 -0.95
C GLY A 912 -10.29 11.91 -1.95
N ASN A 913 -10.95 12.94 -2.46
CA ASN A 913 -12.03 12.83 -3.42
C ASN A 913 -11.49 12.87 -4.86
N LEU A 914 -11.57 11.74 -5.58
CA LEU A 914 -11.06 11.60 -6.94
C LEU A 914 -11.80 12.45 -7.99
N MET A 915 -12.97 12.99 -7.66
CA MET A 915 -13.68 13.96 -8.50
C MET A 915 -13.23 15.41 -8.22
N ASN A 916 -12.46 15.64 -7.14
CA ASN A 916 -11.88 16.94 -6.84
C ASN A 916 -10.51 17.08 -7.55
N PRO A 917 -10.27 18.14 -8.35
CA PRO A 917 -9.03 18.31 -9.08
C PRO A 917 -7.76 18.32 -8.23
N SER A 918 -7.77 18.96 -7.05
CA SER A 918 -6.61 19.02 -6.16
C SER A 918 -6.32 17.65 -5.53
N ASP A 919 -7.35 16.93 -5.07
CA ASP A 919 -7.20 15.61 -4.48
C ASP A 919 -6.72 14.58 -5.51
N TYR A 920 -7.30 14.62 -6.72
CA TYR A 920 -6.87 13.73 -7.80
C TYR A 920 -5.44 14.01 -8.26
N ALA A 921 -5.05 15.28 -8.41
CA ALA A 921 -3.67 15.64 -8.76
C ALA A 921 -2.68 15.10 -7.72
N ARG A 922 -3.04 15.15 -6.43
CA ARG A 922 -2.24 14.57 -5.34
C ARG A 922 -2.23 13.04 -5.40
N ALA A 923 -3.40 12.40 -5.50
CA ALA A 923 -3.54 10.95 -5.49
C ALA A 923 -2.87 10.27 -6.70
N SER A 924 -2.91 10.90 -7.89
CA SER A 924 -2.33 10.37 -9.12
C SER A 924 -0.83 10.62 -9.28
N SER A 925 -0.21 11.37 -8.37
CA SER A 925 1.23 11.62 -8.35
C SER A 925 1.95 10.50 -7.60
N SER A 926 2.86 9.80 -8.26
CA SER A 926 3.66 8.74 -7.64
C SER A 926 4.50 9.26 -6.46
N VAL A 927 5.05 10.47 -6.56
CA VAL A 927 5.76 11.11 -5.45
C VAL A 927 4.86 11.26 -4.22
N ASN A 928 3.61 11.71 -4.42
CA ASN A 928 2.68 11.87 -3.31
C ASN A 928 2.16 10.53 -2.77
N ILE A 929 2.01 9.50 -3.60
CA ILE A 929 1.67 8.14 -3.14
C ILE A 929 2.71 7.67 -2.11
N TYR A 930 3.99 7.72 -2.46
CA TYR A 930 5.06 7.32 -1.57
C TYR A 930 5.19 8.20 -0.34
N ARG A 931 5.01 9.51 -0.51
CA ARG A 931 5.02 10.45 0.59
C ARG A 931 3.88 10.20 1.57
N THR A 932 2.67 9.94 1.08
CA THR A 932 1.52 9.58 1.90
C THR A 932 1.79 8.32 2.70
N ALA A 933 2.28 7.26 2.02
CA ALA A 933 2.64 6.00 2.66
C ALA A 933 3.75 6.18 3.72
N TYR A 934 4.77 6.98 3.41
CA TYR A 934 5.83 7.30 4.35
C TYR A 934 5.29 8.00 5.60
N GLN A 935 4.47 9.06 5.43
CA GLN A 935 3.91 9.80 6.55
C GLN A 935 2.95 8.94 7.40
N LEU A 936 2.13 8.10 6.76
CA LEU A 936 1.30 7.11 7.46
C LEU A 936 2.15 6.21 8.37
N ALA A 937 3.23 5.67 7.83
CA ALA A 937 4.10 4.77 8.59
C ALA A 937 4.81 5.47 9.76
N GLU A 938 5.28 6.71 9.58
CA GLU A 938 5.93 7.48 10.66
C GLU A 938 4.94 7.82 11.79
N ILE A 939 3.71 8.21 11.45
CA ILE A 939 2.69 8.51 12.45
C ILE A 939 2.31 7.23 13.23
N ILE A 940 2.20 6.09 12.54
CA ILE A 940 1.95 4.79 13.18
C ILE A 940 3.11 4.43 14.11
N PHE A 941 4.34 4.62 13.67
CA PHE A 941 5.54 4.37 14.49
C PHE A 941 5.52 5.22 15.76
N ASP A 942 5.31 6.53 15.63
CA ASP A 942 5.27 7.45 16.77
C ASP A 942 4.12 7.09 17.74
N TYR A 943 2.96 6.69 17.22
CA TYR A 943 1.82 6.25 18.04
C TYR A 943 2.16 5.00 18.84
N VAL A 944 2.77 3.98 18.22
CA VAL A 944 3.13 2.74 18.90
C VAL A 944 4.22 2.99 19.95
N ASP A 945 5.17 3.86 19.66
CA ASP A 945 6.22 4.25 20.63
C ASP A 945 5.61 4.94 21.86
N GLN A 946 4.68 5.88 21.67
CA GLN A 946 3.94 6.52 22.77
C GLN A 946 3.12 5.49 23.56
N SER A 947 2.45 4.56 22.90
CA SER A 947 1.71 3.46 23.52
C SER A 947 2.61 2.59 24.42
N ASN A 948 3.79 2.25 23.94
CA ASN A 948 4.78 1.50 24.73
C ASN A 948 5.20 2.25 26.00
N VAL A 949 5.40 3.56 25.90
CA VAL A 949 5.71 4.42 27.06
C VAL A 949 4.55 4.43 28.06
N GLN A 950 3.31 4.57 27.60
CA GLN A 950 2.11 4.54 28.44
C GLN A 950 1.98 3.20 29.18
N TYR A 951 2.15 2.08 28.48
CA TYR A 951 2.13 0.75 29.07
C TYR A 951 3.18 0.59 30.18
N GLN A 952 4.41 1.04 29.96
CA GLN A 952 5.47 1.00 30.97
C GLN A 952 5.15 1.86 32.20
N VAL A 953 4.54 3.03 32.01
CA VAL A 953 4.11 3.91 33.11
C VAL A 953 2.99 3.21 33.91
N ALA A 954 2.01 2.62 33.25
CA ALA A 954 0.91 1.93 33.90
C ALA A 954 1.40 0.75 34.77
N LEU A 955 2.36 -0.02 34.29
CA LEU A 955 2.97 -1.12 35.07
C LEU A 955 3.71 -0.66 36.33
N ARG A 956 4.22 0.57 36.37
CA ARG A 956 4.98 1.13 37.51
C ARG A 956 4.08 1.83 38.53
N THR A 957 2.84 2.17 38.17
CA THR A 957 1.88 2.82 39.05
C THR A 957 1.29 1.80 40.01
N PRO A 958 1.51 1.91 41.37
CA PRO A 958 0.92 0.97 42.30
C PRO A 958 -0.61 1.06 42.26
N SER A 959 -1.29 -0.07 42.19
CA SER A 959 -2.75 -0.15 42.35
C SER A 959 -3.14 0.45 43.72
N GLN A 960 -4.05 1.42 43.77
CA GLN A 960 -4.45 2.10 45.05
C GLN A 960 -5.21 1.20 46.02
N THR A 961 -5.39 -0.08 45.71
CA THR A 961 -6.07 -1.09 46.55
C THR A 961 -5.10 -1.89 47.41
N ALA A 962 -3.96 -1.34 47.88
CA ALA A 962 -3.25 -1.93 48.99
C ALA A 962 -4.09 -1.70 50.27
N VAL A 963 -4.84 -2.69 50.70
CA VAL A 963 -5.46 -2.73 52.04
C VAL A 963 -4.36 -2.49 53.07
N PRO A 964 -4.50 -1.55 54.01
CA PRO A 964 -3.49 -1.32 55.03
C PRO A 964 -3.25 -2.60 55.84
N ASP A 965 -2.04 -2.95 56.04
CA ASP A 965 -1.52 -4.13 56.76
C ASP A 965 -1.93 -4.21 58.26
N ASP A 966 -2.81 -3.33 58.74
CA ASP A 966 -3.20 -3.19 60.15
C ASP A 966 -4.32 -4.13 60.61
N GLN A 967 -4.80 -5.11 59.81
CA GLN A 967 -5.84 -6.04 60.25
C GLN A 967 -5.41 -7.52 60.34
N ILE A 968 -4.15 -7.89 60.19
CA ILE A 968 -3.68 -9.27 60.38
C ILE A 968 -3.13 -9.56 61.82
N ALA A 969 -3.33 -8.68 62.76
CA ALA A 969 -2.84 -8.88 64.15
C ALA A 969 -3.95 -9.17 65.22
N GLN A 970 -5.10 -9.71 64.83
CA GLN A 970 -6.10 -10.24 65.80
C GLN A 970 -7.10 -11.23 65.13
N SER A 971 -6.69 -12.49 64.98
CA SER A 971 -7.56 -13.67 65.14
C SER A 971 -6.75 -14.97 65.20
#